data_7b52d937eb8518c53c4418ce85e84746
#
_entry.id   7b52d937eb8518c53c4418ce85e84746
#
_cell.length_a   1.000
_cell.length_b   1.000
_cell.length_c   1.000
_cell.angle_alpha   90.00
_cell.angle_beta   90.00
_cell.angle_gamma   90.00
#
_symmetry.space_group_name_H-M   'P 1'
#
loop_
_entity.id
_entity.type
_entity.pdbx_description
1 polymer ?
#
loop_
_entity_poly.entity_id
_entity_poly.type
_entity_poly.pdbx_seq_one_letter_code
_entity_poly.pdbx_strand_id
1 'polypeptide(L)'
;MAREYPLDLYRNFGIMAHIDAGKTTCSERILYYTGKSHNIGEVHDGAATMDWMEQEQERGITITSAATTTFWERTEDGDNADTPKHRLNIIDTPGHVDFTIEVERSLAVLDGAVCVLDANAGVEPQTETVWRQADRYKVPRIVFVNKMDKIGADFFNCVNMIEDRTGARAVPVGIPIGAETELEGLIDLVTMKEWLWQGEDLGASWVQAEIRPELKSMAEEWRSKMIEAAVEMDDEAMMAYLEGDEPDISTLRGLLRKGTLSLTFVPVLGGSAFKNKGVQPLLNAVIDYLPSPLDVVDYMGFAPGDDAEDRNIARRADDNMPFSGLAFKIMNDPFVGSLTFTRVYSGVINKGDTVLNSTKSKKERIGRMMMMHSINREEIEEAFAGDIIAPAGLKDTTTGDTICDAKESVVLETMTFPEPVIEIAVEPKTKGDQEKMSQGLARLAAEDPSFRVETDIESGQTIMKGMGELHLDILVDRLKREFKVEANIGAPQVAYRETISHEVEHTYTHKKQSGGSGQFAEVKMIITPTEPGEGYSFESRIVGGAVPKEYIPGVEKGINSVMDSGPLAGFPVIDFKVSLIDGKYHDVDSSVLAFEIAARMGMREGMKKAGAKLLEPVMKVEVITPEEYTGGIIGDLTSRRGQVTGQEPRGNAVAINCFVPLANMFGYINNLRSMSSGRANFSMQFDHYDPVPQNISDEIQAKFA
;
A
#
# COMPACT_ATOMS: atom_id res chain seq x y z
N MET A 1 -20.65 7.52 -26.77
CA MET A 1 -21.88 8.21 -26.26
C MET A 1 -21.46 9.36 -25.37
N ALA A 2 -22.36 10.31 -25.06
CA ALA A 2 -22.03 11.35 -24.07
C ALA A 2 -21.96 10.71 -22.68
N ARG A 3 -21.03 11.16 -21.86
CA ARG A 3 -20.90 10.79 -20.45
C ARG A 3 -22.22 11.03 -19.69
N GLU A 4 -22.63 10.07 -18.87
CA GLU A 4 -23.88 10.19 -18.10
C GLU A 4 -23.73 11.16 -16.91
N TYR A 5 -22.58 11.15 -16.24
CA TYR A 5 -22.25 12.01 -15.10
C TYR A 5 -21.06 12.92 -15.46
N PRO A 6 -21.12 14.23 -15.24
CA PRO A 6 -19.98 15.13 -15.37
C PRO A 6 -18.84 14.77 -14.41
N LEU A 7 -17.60 15.04 -14.80
CA LEU A 7 -16.40 14.67 -14.01
C LEU A 7 -16.31 15.36 -12.64
N ASP A 8 -16.82 16.56 -12.51
CA ASP A 8 -16.88 17.31 -11.25
C ASP A 8 -17.76 16.63 -10.19
N LEU A 9 -18.70 15.78 -10.63
CA LEU A 9 -19.55 14.97 -9.75
C LEU A 9 -18.97 13.58 -9.42
N TYR A 10 -17.74 13.27 -9.85
CA TYR A 10 -17.06 12.03 -9.47
C TYR A 10 -16.29 12.20 -8.16
N ARG A 11 -16.26 11.14 -7.36
CA ARG A 11 -15.36 11.00 -6.22
C ARG A 11 -14.74 9.61 -6.24
N ASN A 12 -13.45 9.54 -6.48
CA ASN A 12 -12.67 8.30 -6.43
C ASN A 12 -11.90 8.28 -5.12
N PHE A 13 -12.40 7.58 -4.14
CA PHE A 13 -11.77 7.60 -2.82
C PHE A 13 -11.61 6.22 -2.22
N GLY A 14 -10.59 6.09 -1.37
CA GLY A 14 -10.32 4.90 -0.59
C GLY A 14 -10.73 5.06 0.87
N ILE A 15 -11.02 3.95 1.52
CA ILE A 15 -11.20 3.91 2.97
C ILE A 15 -9.96 3.28 3.56
N MET A 16 -9.18 4.08 4.29
CA MET A 16 -7.96 3.65 4.96
C MET A 16 -8.15 3.65 6.48
N ALA A 17 -7.62 2.63 7.15
CA ALA A 17 -7.76 2.47 8.58
C ALA A 17 -6.73 1.48 9.11
N HIS A 18 -6.46 1.52 10.41
CA HIS A 18 -5.78 0.41 11.06
C HIS A 18 -6.73 -0.79 11.24
N ILE A 19 -6.18 -1.93 11.66
CA ILE A 19 -6.95 -3.14 11.97
C ILE A 19 -7.98 -2.80 13.07
N ASP A 20 -9.19 -3.33 12.92
CA ASP A 20 -10.30 -3.15 13.86
C ASP A 20 -10.81 -1.71 14.07
N ALA A 21 -10.37 -0.70 13.30
CA ALA A 21 -10.98 0.64 13.38
C ALA A 21 -12.44 0.70 12.89
N GLY A 22 -12.92 -0.38 12.26
CA GLY A 22 -14.28 -0.49 11.74
C GLY A 22 -14.41 -0.05 10.27
N LYS A 23 -13.34 -0.21 9.51
CA LYS A 23 -13.29 0.09 8.08
C LYS A 23 -14.41 -0.62 7.31
N THR A 24 -14.47 -1.95 7.36
CA THR A 24 -15.49 -2.76 6.66
C THR A 24 -16.89 -2.37 7.11
N THR A 25 -17.10 -2.12 8.41
CA THR A 25 -18.39 -1.64 8.92
C THR A 25 -18.77 -0.31 8.29
N CYS A 26 -17.84 0.64 8.16
CA CYS A 26 -18.10 1.92 7.46
C CYS A 26 -18.45 1.70 5.99
N SER A 27 -17.70 0.84 5.28
CA SER A 27 -17.92 0.50 3.88
C SER A 27 -19.33 -0.09 3.68
N GLU A 28 -19.72 -1.05 4.51
CA GLU A 28 -21.05 -1.68 4.46
C GLU A 28 -22.18 -0.67 4.72
N ARG A 29 -22.01 0.26 5.67
CA ARG A 29 -23.00 1.32 5.91
C ARG A 29 -23.12 2.29 4.74
N ILE A 30 -22.00 2.64 4.11
CA ILE A 30 -21.99 3.45 2.88
C ILE A 30 -22.77 2.73 1.77
N LEU A 31 -22.53 1.45 1.54
CA LEU A 31 -23.26 0.68 0.54
C LEU A 31 -24.76 0.57 0.83
N TYR A 32 -25.13 0.43 2.10
CA TYR A 32 -26.51 0.40 2.53
C TYR A 32 -27.23 1.72 2.26
N TYR A 33 -26.69 2.85 2.74
CA TYR A 33 -27.31 4.17 2.58
C TYR A 33 -27.35 4.66 1.11
N THR A 34 -26.43 4.18 0.29
CA THR A 34 -26.41 4.47 -1.15
C THR A 34 -27.28 3.50 -1.96
N GLY A 35 -27.99 2.57 -1.32
CA GLY A 35 -28.93 1.65 -1.95
C GLY A 35 -28.30 0.52 -2.76
N LYS A 36 -26.99 0.28 -2.63
CA LYS A 36 -26.29 -0.85 -3.30
C LYS A 36 -26.45 -2.17 -2.55
N SER A 37 -26.64 -2.13 -1.24
CA SER A 37 -26.98 -3.29 -0.41
C SER A 37 -28.37 -3.12 0.18
N HIS A 38 -29.19 -4.18 0.16
CA HIS A 38 -30.51 -4.21 0.80
C HIS A 38 -30.45 -4.61 2.28
N ASN A 39 -29.37 -5.29 2.67
CA ASN A 39 -29.11 -5.71 4.04
C ASN A 39 -27.83 -5.06 4.53
N ILE A 40 -27.78 -4.72 5.79
CA ILE A 40 -26.53 -4.32 6.46
C ILE A 40 -25.73 -5.60 6.71
N GLY A 41 -24.60 -5.75 6.02
CA GLY A 41 -23.63 -6.82 6.26
C GLY A 41 -22.94 -6.58 7.60
N GLU A 42 -23.05 -7.54 8.53
CA GLU A 42 -22.26 -7.51 9.77
C GLU A 42 -20.99 -8.34 9.59
N VAL A 43 -19.85 -7.75 9.93
CA VAL A 43 -18.53 -8.39 9.81
C VAL A 43 -18.47 -9.66 10.69
N HIS A 44 -19.04 -9.59 11.89
CA HIS A 44 -19.06 -10.72 12.83
C HIS A 44 -19.92 -11.91 12.36
N ASP A 45 -20.87 -11.67 11.48
CA ASP A 45 -21.74 -12.72 10.92
C ASP A 45 -21.22 -13.25 9.58
N GLY A 46 -20.06 -12.74 9.10
CA GLY A 46 -19.50 -13.12 7.79
C GLY A 46 -20.36 -12.69 6.60
N ALA A 47 -21.20 -11.67 6.77
CA ALA A 47 -22.17 -11.22 5.77
C ALA A 47 -21.74 -9.93 5.04
N ALA A 48 -20.50 -9.47 5.25
CA ALA A 48 -19.98 -8.25 4.64
C ALA A 48 -19.80 -8.43 3.13
N THR A 49 -20.33 -7.49 2.35
CA THR A 49 -20.28 -7.53 0.87
C THR A 49 -18.90 -7.19 0.32
N MET A 50 -18.16 -6.30 0.99
CA MET A 50 -16.82 -5.87 0.56
C MET A 50 -15.74 -6.91 0.90
N ASP A 51 -15.88 -7.63 2.02
CA ASP A 51 -15.02 -8.77 2.37
C ASP A 51 -15.58 -10.04 1.70
N TRP A 52 -15.25 -10.22 0.43
CA TRP A 52 -15.86 -11.26 -0.42
C TRP A 52 -15.16 -12.63 -0.34
N MET A 53 -13.91 -12.66 0.16
CA MET A 53 -13.20 -13.92 0.35
C MET A 53 -13.66 -14.62 1.64
N GLU A 54 -13.82 -15.96 1.58
CA GLU A 54 -14.14 -16.76 2.78
C GLU A 54 -13.14 -16.47 3.91
N GLN A 55 -11.86 -16.28 3.60
CA GLN A 55 -10.80 -15.98 4.56
C GLN A 55 -10.95 -14.60 5.21
N GLU A 56 -11.41 -13.59 4.47
CA GLU A 56 -11.72 -12.26 5.01
C GLU A 56 -12.86 -12.36 6.02
N GLN A 57 -13.91 -13.10 5.66
CA GLN A 57 -15.07 -13.32 6.52
C GLN A 57 -14.75 -14.14 7.77
N GLU A 58 -13.96 -15.23 7.63
CA GLU A 58 -13.54 -16.08 8.75
C GLU A 58 -12.61 -15.35 9.74
N ARG A 59 -11.74 -14.48 9.22
CA ARG A 59 -10.72 -13.77 10.03
C ARG A 59 -11.18 -12.37 10.48
N GLY A 60 -12.23 -11.82 9.87
CA GLY A 60 -12.73 -10.48 10.13
C GLY A 60 -11.78 -9.37 9.69
N ILE A 61 -10.91 -9.63 8.69
CA ILE A 61 -9.94 -8.65 8.16
C ILE A 61 -10.07 -8.56 6.65
N THR A 62 -9.93 -7.36 6.09
CA THR A 62 -9.81 -7.17 4.64
C THR A 62 -8.40 -7.55 4.20
N ILE A 63 -8.29 -8.44 3.24
CA ILE A 63 -7.04 -8.97 2.67
C ILE A 63 -6.76 -8.31 1.33
N THR A 64 -7.79 -8.24 0.47
CA THR A 64 -7.67 -7.68 -0.88
C THR A 64 -8.54 -6.45 -1.03
N SER A 65 -8.07 -5.46 -1.77
CA SER A 65 -8.88 -4.28 -2.09
C SER A 65 -10.09 -4.66 -2.95
N ALA A 66 -11.25 -4.13 -2.61
CA ALA A 66 -12.48 -4.25 -3.39
C ALA A 66 -12.88 -2.88 -3.96
N ALA A 67 -13.34 -2.86 -5.21
CA ALA A 67 -13.80 -1.63 -5.85
C ALA A 67 -15.32 -1.69 -6.06
N THR A 68 -16.03 -0.62 -5.70
CA THR A 68 -17.47 -0.53 -5.87
C THR A 68 -17.89 0.87 -6.31
N THR A 69 -18.77 0.94 -7.30
CA THR A 69 -19.39 2.20 -7.74
C THR A 69 -20.77 2.35 -7.13
N THR A 70 -21.01 3.51 -6.54
CA THR A 70 -22.31 3.88 -5.96
C THR A 70 -22.62 5.34 -6.20
N PHE A 71 -23.77 5.83 -5.69
CA PHE A 71 -24.24 7.19 -5.94
C PHE A 71 -24.74 7.81 -4.65
N TRP A 72 -24.48 9.11 -4.49
CA TRP A 72 -24.94 9.87 -3.34
C TRP A 72 -25.45 11.25 -3.73
N GLU A 73 -26.54 11.66 -3.12
CA GLU A 73 -27.07 13.00 -3.15
C GLU A 73 -26.98 13.57 -1.73
N ARG A 74 -26.67 14.85 -1.60
CA ARG A 74 -26.62 15.46 -0.27
C ARG A 74 -27.95 15.30 0.44
N THR A 75 -27.91 14.84 1.66
CA THR A 75 -29.10 14.76 2.54
C THR A 75 -29.04 15.91 3.54
N GLU A 76 -30.00 16.80 3.48
CA GLU A 76 -30.27 17.85 4.47
C GLU A 76 -31.75 17.82 4.81
N ASP A 77 -32.13 18.38 5.98
CA ASP A 77 -33.53 18.38 6.43
C ASP A 77 -34.44 19.17 5.49
N GLY A 78 -35.49 18.55 5.05
CA GLY A 78 -36.67 19.19 4.45
C GLY A 78 -36.46 19.74 3.04
N ASP A 79 -36.50 18.91 2.08
CA ASP A 79 -36.47 19.14 0.65
C ASP A 79 -35.09 19.08 0.00
N ASN A 80 -34.90 18.02 -0.68
CA ASN A 80 -33.87 17.78 -1.68
C ASN A 80 -34.06 18.70 -2.87
N ALA A 81 -33.86 19.98 -2.69
CA ALA A 81 -33.88 20.91 -3.79
C ALA A 81 -32.56 20.75 -4.56
N ASP A 82 -32.60 20.00 -5.66
CA ASP A 82 -31.62 20.05 -6.76
C ASP A 82 -30.12 19.89 -6.41
N THR A 83 -29.77 19.10 -5.42
CA THR A 83 -28.37 18.73 -5.28
C THR A 83 -28.00 17.63 -6.30
N PRO A 84 -26.95 17.84 -7.08
CA PRO A 84 -26.61 16.87 -8.12
C PRO A 84 -26.17 15.55 -7.50
N LYS A 85 -26.57 14.46 -8.14
CA LYS A 85 -26.18 13.11 -7.77
C LYS A 85 -24.71 12.87 -8.12
N HIS A 86 -23.91 12.60 -7.10
CA HIS A 86 -22.49 12.30 -7.26
C HIS A 86 -22.27 10.80 -7.49
N ARG A 87 -21.33 10.48 -8.38
CA ARG A 87 -20.84 9.12 -8.57
C ARG A 87 -19.64 8.88 -7.67
N LEU A 88 -19.75 7.89 -6.81
CA LEU A 88 -18.75 7.50 -5.83
C LEU A 88 -18.11 6.18 -6.26
N ASN A 89 -16.83 6.20 -6.56
CA ASN A 89 -16.03 5.01 -6.76
C ASN A 89 -15.21 4.76 -5.49
N ILE A 90 -15.54 3.71 -4.77
CA ILE A 90 -14.96 3.38 -3.47
C ILE A 90 -13.98 2.25 -3.66
N ILE A 91 -12.75 2.41 -3.18
CA ILE A 91 -11.79 1.32 -3.05
C ILE A 91 -11.59 1.03 -1.57
N ASP A 92 -12.01 -0.15 -1.14
CA ASP A 92 -11.76 -0.63 0.21
C ASP A 92 -10.34 -1.20 0.29
N THR A 93 -9.49 -0.67 1.17
CA THR A 93 -8.08 -1.04 1.27
C THR A 93 -7.83 -1.95 2.48
N PRO A 94 -6.91 -2.93 2.41
CA PRO A 94 -6.53 -3.69 3.59
C PRO A 94 -5.99 -2.81 4.72
N GLY A 95 -6.20 -3.24 5.96
CA GLY A 95 -5.67 -2.54 7.14
C GLY A 95 -4.45 -3.20 7.77
N HIS A 96 -4.02 -4.39 7.29
CA HIS A 96 -2.92 -5.15 7.87
C HIS A 96 -1.57 -4.82 7.21
N VAL A 97 -0.51 -4.75 8.01
CA VAL A 97 0.85 -4.41 7.53
C VAL A 97 1.42 -5.39 6.52
N ASP A 98 1.05 -6.66 6.57
CA ASP A 98 1.48 -7.66 5.58
C ASP A 98 0.94 -7.36 4.17
N PHE A 99 -0.09 -6.52 4.07
CA PHE A 99 -0.74 -6.08 2.83
C PHE A 99 -0.50 -4.60 2.52
N THR A 100 0.57 -4.02 3.06
CA THR A 100 0.92 -2.60 2.84
C THR A 100 0.97 -2.23 1.36
N ILE A 101 1.38 -3.17 0.52
CA ILE A 101 1.46 -2.98 -0.93
C ILE A 101 0.08 -2.83 -1.60
N GLU A 102 -0.95 -3.54 -1.09
CA GLU A 102 -2.33 -3.37 -1.56
C GLU A 102 -2.83 -1.95 -1.24
N VAL A 103 -2.46 -1.42 -0.07
CA VAL A 103 -2.77 -0.05 0.32
C VAL A 103 -2.06 0.94 -0.59
N GLU A 104 -0.77 0.75 -0.85
CA GLU A 104 0.02 1.64 -1.71
C GLU A 104 -0.50 1.66 -3.15
N ARG A 105 -0.83 0.50 -3.70
CA ARG A 105 -1.44 0.39 -5.04
C ARG A 105 -2.78 1.12 -5.13
N SER A 106 -3.58 1.00 -4.10
CA SER A 106 -4.87 1.68 -4.03
C SER A 106 -4.68 3.20 -3.92
N LEU A 107 -3.80 3.66 -3.05
CA LEU A 107 -3.50 5.09 -2.87
C LEU A 107 -2.95 5.75 -4.15
N ALA A 108 -2.17 5.02 -4.94
CA ALA A 108 -1.63 5.52 -6.20
C ALA A 108 -2.69 5.88 -7.26
N VAL A 109 -3.91 5.33 -7.13
CA VAL A 109 -5.00 5.53 -8.11
C VAL A 109 -6.20 6.28 -7.55
N LEU A 110 -6.15 6.65 -6.27
CA LEU A 110 -7.21 7.40 -5.61
C LEU A 110 -7.02 8.91 -5.78
N ASP A 111 -8.15 9.62 -5.88
CA ASP A 111 -8.14 11.08 -5.86
C ASP A 111 -8.23 11.62 -4.42
N GLY A 112 -8.90 10.88 -3.52
CA GLY A 112 -9.04 11.23 -2.12
C GLY A 112 -9.16 10.02 -1.20
N ALA A 113 -9.19 10.22 0.11
CA ALA A 113 -9.33 9.15 1.09
C ALA A 113 -10.19 9.53 2.30
N VAL A 114 -10.83 8.53 2.89
CA VAL A 114 -11.45 8.59 4.22
C VAL A 114 -10.56 7.80 5.17
N CYS A 115 -9.99 8.46 6.16
CA CYS A 115 -9.23 7.81 7.23
C CYS A 115 -10.16 7.52 8.41
N VAL A 116 -10.33 6.25 8.74
CA VAL A 116 -11.19 5.82 9.86
C VAL A 116 -10.31 5.53 11.07
N LEU A 117 -10.56 6.22 12.18
CA LEU A 117 -9.88 6.02 13.46
C LEU A 117 -10.82 5.36 14.47
N ASP A 118 -10.28 4.55 15.37
CA ASP A 118 -11.00 4.08 16.55
C ASP A 118 -10.97 5.19 17.62
N ALA A 119 -12.13 5.62 18.10
CA ALA A 119 -12.24 6.73 19.06
C ALA A 119 -11.53 6.48 20.39
N ASN A 120 -11.26 5.22 20.74
CA ASN A 120 -10.52 4.84 21.95
C ASN A 120 -9.00 4.77 21.69
N ALA A 121 -8.58 4.20 20.55
CA ALA A 121 -7.16 4.00 20.24
C ALA A 121 -6.51 5.23 19.58
N GLY A 122 -7.28 6.02 18.83
CA GLY A 122 -6.80 7.19 18.08
C GLY A 122 -5.89 6.82 16.92
N VAL A 123 -4.79 7.57 16.76
CA VAL A 123 -3.79 7.31 15.71
C VAL A 123 -2.83 6.21 16.18
N GLU A 124 -2.80 5.11 15.47
CA GLU A 124 -1.91 3.97 15.69
C GLU A 124 -0.78 3.91 14.66
N PRO A 125 0.30 3.12 14.85
CA PRO A 125 1.43 3.07 13.92
C PRO A 125 1.05 2.67 12.50
N GLN A 126 0.06 1.79 12.35
CA GLN A 126 -0.46 1.44 11.03
C GLN A 126 -1.13 2.65 10.37
N THR A 127 -1.86 3.45 11.15
CA THR A 127 -2.43 4.72 10.68
C THR A 127 -1.32 5.66 10.22
N GLU A 128 -0.24 5.82 11.00
CA GLU A 128 0.90 6.65 10.62
C GLU A 128 1.56 6.17 9.32
N THR A 129 1.68 4.85 9.15
CA THR A 129 2.28 4.27 7.94
C THR A 129 1.43 4.56 6.71
N VAL A 130 0.12 4.28 6.77
CA VAL A 130 -0.81 4.56 5.66
C VAL A 130 -0.92 6.06 5.41
N TRP A 131 -0.85 6.89 6.47
CA TRP A 131 -0.85 8.33 6.37
C TRP A 131 0.36 8.86 5.59
N ARG A 132 1.58 8.39 5.92
CA ARG A 132 2.81 8.73 5.18
C ARG A 132 2.75 8.29 3.71
N GLN A 133 2.17 7.13 3.43
CA GLN A 133 1.94 6.70 2.05
C GLN A 133 0.98 7.65 1.32
N ALA A 134 -0.14 8.05 1.97
CA ALA A 134 -1.07 9.01 1.40
C ALA A 134 -0.41 10.39 1.18
N ASP A 135 0.51 10.82 2.06
CA ASP A 135 1.29 12.05 1.87
C ASP A 135 2.23 11.95 0.66
N ARG A 136 2.90 10.80 0.49
CA ARG A 136 3.76 10.54 -0.67
C ARG A 136 3.01 10.70 -1.99
N TYR A 137 1.78 10.22 -2.06
CA TYR A 137 0.91 10.33 -3.24
C TYR A 137 0.08 11.62 -3.25
N LYS A 138 0.27 12.51 -2.26
CA LYS A 138 -0.48 13.77 -2.11
C LYS A 138 -1.99 13.59 -2.16
N VAL A 139 -2.50 12.54 -1.52
CA VAL A 139 -3.92 12.21 -1.48
C VAL A 139 -4.64 13.05 -0.42
N PRO A 140 -5.54 13.97 -0.80
CA PRO A 140 -6.40 14.68 0.13
C PRO A 140 -7.29 13.74 0.91
N ARG A 141 -7.53 14.04 2.19
CA ARG A 141 -8.27 13.13 3.06
C ARG A 141 -9.17 13.86 4.05
N ILE A 142 -10.18 13.13 4.50
CA ILE A 142 -11.02 13.47 5.64
C ILE A 142 -10.88 12.37 6.69
N VAL A 143 -11.10 12.69 7.96
CA VAL A 143 -11.02 11.73 9.06
C VAL A 143 -12.40 11.47 9.65
N PHE A 144 -12.70 10.20 9.86
CA PHE A 144 -13.89 9.77 10.58
C PHE A 144 -13.48 9.04 11.86
N VAL A 145 -13.69 9.68 13.00
CA VAL A 145 -13.48 9.10 14.33
C VAL A 145 -14.67 8.20 14.64
N ASN A 146 -14.47 6.92 14.41
CA ASN A 146 -15.47 5.86 14.51
C ASN A 146 -15.50 5.24 15.89
N LYS A 147 -16.54 4.47 16.18
CA LYS A 147 -16.73 3.75 17.44
C LYS A 147 -16.89 4.66 18.66
N MET A 148 -17.51 5.83 18.46
CA MET A 148 -17.85 6.72 19.57
C MET A 148 -18.79 6.09 20.61
N ASP A 149 -19.37 4.93 20.31
CA ASP A 149 -20.20 4.12 21.20
C ASP A 149 -19.41 3.19 22.15
N LYS A 150 -18.09 3.07 21.98
CA LYS A 150 -17.25 2.24 22.83
C LYS A 150 -16.81 2.95 24.11
N ILE A 151 -16.60 2.15 25.15
CA ILE A 151 -16.05 2.63 26.44
C ILE A 151 -14.65 3.22 26.23
N GLY A 152 -14.43 4.43 26.73
CA GLY A 152 -13.16 5.15 26.58
C GLY A 152 -13.03 5.93 25.27
N ALA A 153 -14.12 6.07 24.50
CA ALA A 153 -14.13 6.89 23.27
C ALA A 153 -13.93 8.37 23.58
N ASP A 154 -12.93 8.99 22.97
CA ASP A 154 -12.59 10.41 23.11
C ASP A 154 -12.27 11.05 21.76
N PHE A 155 -13.22 11.81 21.24
CA PHE A 155 -13.10 12.50 19.96
C PHE A 155 -11.97 13.54 19.94
N PHE A 156 -11.88 14.36 20.99
CA PHE A 156 -10.90 15.44 21.04
C PHE A 156 -9.48 14.94 21.24
N ASN A 157 -9.31 13.84 21.98
CA ASN A 157 -8.02 13.16 22.04
C ASN A 157 -7.59 12.66 20.66
N CYS A 158 -8.49 12.10 19.85
CA CYS A 158 -8.17 11.70 18.50
C CYS A 158 -7.75 12.90 17.61
N VAL A 159 -8.43 14.05 17.75
CA VAL A 159 -8.07 15.29 17.04
C VAL A 159 -6.64 15.71 17.39
N ASN A 160 -6.31 15.75 18.68
CA ASN A 160 -4.96 16.09 19.13
C ASN A 160 -3.91 15.07 18.65
N MET A 161 -4.21 13.79 18.70
CA MET A 161 -3.31 12.74 18.19
C MET A 161 -3.03 12.85 16.69
N ILE A 162 -3.96 13.31 15.88
CA ILE A 162 -3.71 13.57 14.46
C ILE A 162 -2.61 14.62 14.33
N GLU A 163 -2.70 15.74 15.05
CA GLU A 163 -1.69 16.79 15.01
C GLU A 163 -0.34 16.34 15.54
N ASP A 164 -0.32 15.70 16.70
CA ASP A 164 0.91 15.28 17.40
C ASP A 164 1.69 14.19 16.64
N ARG A 165 0.99 13.25 15.98
CA ARG A 165 1.63 12.08 15.38
C ARG A 165 1.83 12.17 13.88
N THR A 166 0.93 12.87 13.19
CA THR A 166 1.02 13.00 11.73
C THR A 166 1.52 14.37 11.29
N GLY A 167 1.53 15.36 12.17
CA GLY A 167 1.86 16.75 11.86
C GLY A 167 0.78 17.47 11.04
N ALA A 168 -0.35 16.83 10.76
CA ALA A 168 -1.44 17.42 9.98
C ALA A 168 -2.37 18.24 10.89
N ARG A 169 -2.72 19.45 10.45
CA ARG A 169 -3.71 20.27 11.17
C ARG A 169 -5.10 19.64 11.06
N ALA A 170 -5.67 19.23 12.18
CA ALA A 170 -7.01 18.64 12.25
C ALA A 170 -8.06 19.72 12.44
N VAL A 171 -9.09 19.75 11.58
CA VAL A 171 -10.18 20.74 11.64
C VAL A 171 -11.51 20.01 11.84
N PRO A 172 -12.05 19.94 13.06
CA PRO A 172 -13.37 19.38 13.30
C PRO A 172 -14.44 20.15 12.50
N VAL A 173 -15.23 19.42 11.72
CA VAL A 173 -16.41 19.91 11.00
C VAL A 173 -17.71 19.29 11.53
N GLY A 174 -17.57 18.16 12.25
CA GLY A 174 -18.69 17.50 12.89
C GLY A 174 -18.28 16.88 14.24
N ILE A 175 -18.86 17.37 15.33
CA ILE A 175 -18.54 16.94 16.70
C ILE A 175 -19.60 15.98 17.23
N PRO A 176 -19.26 14.77 17.74
CA PRO A 176 -20.23 13.86 18.34
C PRO A 176 -20.96 14.50 19.53
N ILE A 177 -22.24 14.19 19.66
CA ILE A 177 -23.05 14.54 20.85
C ILE A 177 -23.06 13.33 21.77
N GLY A 178 -22.34 13.45 22.88
CA GLY A 178 -22.14 12.35 23.81
C GLY A 178 -21.07 11.34 23.33
N ALA A 179 -20.80 10.37 24.16
CA ALA A 179 -19.90 9.24 23.90
C ALA A 179 -20.42 7.98 24.57
N GLU A 180 -19.91 6.82 24.20
CA GLU A 180 -20.28 5.52 24.78
C GLU A 180 -21.80 5.26 24.64
N THR A 181 -22.45 4.94 25.74
CA THR A 181 -23.92 4.70 25.79
C THR A 181 -24.73 5.97 25.57
N GLU A 182 -24.12 7.14 25.81
CA GLU A 182 -24.77 8.46 25.68
C GLU A 182 -24.58 9.09 24.29
N LEU A 183 -24.03 8.35 23.33
CA LEU A 183 -23.90 8.84 21.95
C LEU A 183 -25.29 9.04 21.32
N GLU A 184 -25.70 10.28 21.13
CA GLU A 184 -27.00 10.64 20.55
C GLU A 184 -26.93 11.04 19.07
N GLY A 185 -25.91 11.80 18.70
CA GLY A 185 -25.83 12.39 17.38
C GLY A 185 -24.52 13.10 17.08
N LEU A 186 -24.63 14.14 16.25
CA LEU A 186 -23.51 14.95 15.76
C LEU A 186 -23.93 16.42 15.70
N ILE A 187 -23.04 17.33 16.08
CA ILE A 187 -23.15 18.76 15.78
C ILE A 187 -22.43 19.03 14.47
N ASP A 188 -23.13 19.50 13.47
CA ASP A 188 -22.56 20.03 12.25
C ASP A 188 -22.13 21.49 12.47
N LEU A 189 -20.83 21.75 12.48
CA LEU A 189 -20.27 23.08 12.71
C LEU A 189 -20.43 24.02 11.51
N VAL A 190 -20.68 23.51 10.32
CA VAL A 190 -20.90 24.32 9.11
C VAL A 190 -22.29 24.92 9.13
N THR A 191 -23.30 24.13 9.45
CA THR A 191 -24.70 24.56 9.49
C THR A 191 -25.17 25.03 10.86
N MET A 192 -24.38 24.72 11.92
CA MET A 192 -24.73 24.95 13.33
C MET A 192 -26.06 24.30 13.72
N LYS A 193 -26.19 23.02 13.37
CA LYS A 193 -27.34 22.18 13.73
C LYS A 193 -26.92 20.86 14.33
N GLU A 194 -27.78 20.29 15.16
CA GLU A 194 -27.65 18.92 15.64
C GLU A 194 -28.28 17.95 14.66
N TRP A 195 -27.58 16.87 14.36
CA TRP A 195 -28.10 15.69 13.67
C TRP A 195 -28.39 14.63 14.72
N LEU A 196 -29.66 14.25 14.86
CA LEU A 196 -30.10 13.29 15.87
C LEU A 196 -30.75 12.08 15.20
N TRP A 197 -30.22 10.90 15.44
CA TRP A 197 -30.77 9.65 14.93
C TRP A 197 -31.83 9.12 15.89
N GLN A 198 -33.05 8.91 15.40
CA GLN A 198 -34.20 8.48 16.19
C GLN A 198 -34.70 7.11 15.67
N GLY A 199 -35.03 6.20 16.62
CA GLY A 199 -35.65 4.92 16.27
C GLY A 199 -34.68 3.75 16.10
N GLU A 200 -35.24 2.58 15.76
CA GLU A 200 -34.56 1.32 15.53
C GLU A 200 -34.50 0.96 14.02
N ASP A 201 -34.60 1.94 13.14
CA ASP A 201 -34.69 1.80 11.68
C ASP A 201 -33.33 1.74 10.98
N LEU A 202 -32.32 1.25 11.65
CA LEU A 202 -30.94 1.12 11.14
C LEU A 202 -30.33 2.48 10.70
N GLY A 203 -30.73 3.58 11.36
CA GLY A 203 -30.23 4.92 11.08
C GLY A 203 -30.78 5.57 9.81
N ALA A 204 -31.87 5.05 9.26
CA ALA A 204 -32.52 5.62 8.08
C ALA A 204 -33.25 6.94 8.42
N SER A 205 -33.74 7.07 9.66
CA SER A 205 -34.43 8.28 10.15
C SER A 205 -33.51 9.11 11.05
N TRP A 206 -33.37 10.37 10.69
CA TRP A 206 -32.67 11.37 11.46
C TRP A 206 -33.39 12.73 11.36
N VAL A 207 -33.15 13.61 12.31
CA VAL A 207 -33.69 14.95 12.32
C VAL A 207 -32.58 15.97 12.56
N GLN A 208 -32.71 17.13 11.95
CA GLN A 208 -31.91 18.30 12.31
C GLN A 208 -32.65 19.14 13.34
N ALA A 209 -31.91 19.59 14.34
CA ALA A 209 -32.43 20.45 15.39
C ALA A 209 -31.48 21.62 15.67
N GLU A 210 -31.98 22.67 16.29
CA GLU A 210 -31.15 23.73 16.82
C GLU A 210 -30.25 23.18 17.96
N ILE A 211 -29.04 23.72 18.06
CA ILE A 211 -28.07 23.27 19.08
C ILE A 211 -28.60 23.58 20.47
N ARG A 212 -28.64 22.58 21.33
CA ARG A 212 -29.04 22.69 22.72
C ARG A 212 -28.20 23.72 23.46
N PRO A 213 -28.79 24.50 24.40
CA PRO A 213 -28.07 25.55 25.13
C PRO A 213 -26.77 25.09 25.81
N GLU A 214 -26.75 23.87 26.36
CA GLU A 214 -25.59 23.29 27.03
C GLU A 214 -24.41 22.98 26.08
N LEU A 215 -24.66 22.75 24.79
CA LEU A 215 -23.64 22.45 23.79
C LEU A 215 -23.23 23.67 22.96
N LYS A 216 -24.02 24.76 23.05
CA LYS A 216 -23.87 25.92 22.19
C LYS A 216 -22.51 26.60 22.32
N SER A 217 -22.02 26.81 23.54
CA SER A 217 -20.71 27.45 23.79
C SER A 217 -19.54 26.65 23.21
N MET A 218 -19.56 25.31 23.33
CA MET A 218 -18.57 24.43 22.74
C MET A 218 -18.65 24.47 21.18
N ALA A 219 -19.85 24.41 20.63
CA ALA A 219 -20.05 24.48 19.19
C ALA A 219 -19.56 25.81 18.59
N GLU A 220 -19.84 26.94 19.24
CA GLU A 220 -19.37 28.26 18.82
C GLU A 220 -17.84 28.36 18.89
N GLU A 221 -17.20 27.84 19.94
CA GLU A 221 -15.74 27.81 20.05
C GLU A 221 -15.09 27.02 18.90
N TRP A 222 -15.58 25.82 18.63
CA TRP A 222 -15.03 24.98 17.56
C TRP A 222 -15.37 25.48 16.17
N ARG A 223 -16.55 26.10 16.00
CA ARG A 223 -16.89 26.81 14.75
C ARG A 223 -15.91 27.94 14.46
N SER A 224 -15.60 28.77 15.45
CA SER A 224 -14.61 29.85 15.28
C SER A 224 -13.25 29.33 14.82
N LYS A 225 -12.74 28.27 15.47
CA LYS A 225 -11.49 27.62 15.07
C LYS A 225 -11.55 27.06 13.63
N MET A 226 -12.68 26.47 13.25
CA MET A 226 -12.91 25.97 11.90
C MET A 226 -12.93 27.09 10.86
N ILE A 227 -13.64 28.19 11.13
CA ILE A 227 -13.72 29.36 10.24
C ILE A 227 -12.33 30.00 10.11
N GLU A 228 -11.61 30.20 11.22
CA GLU A 228 -10.23 30.73 11.19
C GLU A 228 -9.34 29.90 10.27
N ALA A 229 -9.37 28.56 10.37
CA ALA A 229 -8.62 27.69 9.48
C ALA A 229 -9.08 27.78 8.01
N ALA A 230 -10.40 27.94 7.79
CA ALA A 230 -10.95 28.00 6.44
C ALA A 230 -10.61 29.32 5.73
N VAL A 231 -10.76 30.46 6.42
CA VAL A 231 -10.52 31.78 5.80
C VAL A 231 -9.06 32.03 5.46
N GLU A 232 -8.11 31.34 6.10
CA GLU A 232 -6.69 31.34 5.70
C GLU A 232 -6.46 30.91 4.24
N MET A 233 -7.43 30.24 3.64
CA MET A 233 -7.35 29.78 2.24
C MET A 233 -7.64 30.85 1.21
N ASP A 234 -8.13 32.04 1.63
CA ASP A 234 -8.53 33.11 0.74
C ASP A 234 -8.40 34.47 1.41
N ASP A 235 -7.59 35.36 0.82
CA ASP A 235 -7.26 36.66 1.40
C ASP A 235 -8.50 37.57 1.55
N GLU A 236 -9.46 37.51 0.60
CA GLU A 236 -10.67 38.32 0.67
C GLU A 236 -11.61 37.83 1.79
N ALA A 237 -11.76 36.50 1.92
CA ALA A 237 -12.52 35.88 3.00
C ALA A 237 -11.90 36.17 4.37
N MET A 238 -10.56 36.13 4.47
CA MET A 238 -9.85 36.47 5.69
C MET A 238 -10.06 37.94 6.09
N MET A 239 -9.96 38.85 5.15
CA MET A 239 -10.21 40.27 5.42
C MET A 239 -11.65 40.53 5.88
N ALA A 240 -12.63 39.94 5.20
CA ALA A 240 -14.05 40.07 5.59
C ALA A 240 -14.30 39.54 7.00
N TYR A 241 -13.72 38.38 7.35
CA TYR A 241 -13.82 37.78 8.69
C TYR A 241 -13.18 38.67 9.78
N LEU A 242 -12.03 39.30 9.50
CA LEU A 242 -11.40 40.27 10.41
C LEU A 242 -12.22 41.53 10.62
N GLU A 243 -13.03 41.92 9.64
CA GLU A 243 -14.00 43.02 9.74
C GLU A 243 -15.30 42.64 10.47
N GLY A 244 -15.49 41.35 10.77
CA GLY A 244 -16.62 40.80 11.51
C GLY A 244 -17.69 40.12 10.67
N ASP A 245 -17.42 39.91 9.37
CA ASP A 245 -18.34 39.24 8.46
C ASP A 245 -17.97 37.75 8.32
N GLU A 246 -18.80 36.88 8.86
CA GLU A 246 -18.61 35.42 8.69
C GLU A 246 -18.96 35.00 7.26
N PRO A 247 -18.20 34.05 6.65
CA PRO A 247 -18.55 33.49 5.36
C PRO A 247 -19.87 32.72 5.44
N ASP A 248 -20.69 32.82 4.40
CA ASP A 248 -21.88 32.01 4.26
C ASP A 248 -21.54 30.50 4.13
N ILE A 249 -22.54 29.63 4.28
CA ILE A 249 -22.35 28.18 4.27
C ILE A 249 -21.70 27.69 2.95
N SER A 250 -22.06 28.25 1.82
CA SER A 250 -21.52 27.87 0.51
C SER A 250 -20.06 28.25 0.39
N THR A 251 -19.73 29.49 0.75
CA THR A 251 -18.36 30.00 0.80
C THR A 251 -17.50 29.19 1.78
N LEU A 252 -18.01 28.92 2.98
CA LEU A 252 -17.32 28.15 4.00
C LEU A 252 -17.01 26.72 3.52
N ARG A 253 -17.96 26.02 2.88
CA ARG A 253 -17.72 24.72 2.26
C ARG A 253 -16.65 24.79 1.17
N GLY A 254 -16.67 25.83 0.34
CA GLY A 254 -15.66 26.06 -0.69
C GLY A 254 -14.25 26.25 -0.11
N LEU A 255 -14.13 27.01 0.98
CA LEU A 255 -12.85 27.25 1.68
C LEU A 255 -12.34 25.98 2.36
N LEU A 256 -13.23 25.23 3.03
CA LEU A 256 -12.87 23.93 3.63
C LEU A 256 -12.42 22.93 2.57
N ARG A 257 -13.08 22.88 1.41
CA ARG A 257 -12.63 22.07 0.27
C ARG A 257 -11.24 22.51 -0.20
N LYS A 258 -11.02 23.81 -0.40
CA LYS A 258 -9.72 24.36 -0.85
C LYS A 258 -8.58 23.97 0.09
N GLY A 259 -8.79 24.08 1.40
CA GLY A 259 -7.79 23.66 2.41
C GLY A 259 -7.55 22.14 2.44
N THR A 260 -8.60 21.33 2.21
CA THR A 260 -8.47 19.88 2.09
C THR A 260 -7.67 19.48 0.85
N LEU A 261 -7.99 20.06 -0.31
CA LEU A 261 -7.33 19.76 -1.58
C LEU A 261 -5.86 20.20 -1.59
N SER A 262 -5.55 21.30 -0.91
CA SER A 262 -4.15 21.78 -0.77
C SER A 262 -3.36 21.07 0.33
N LEU A 263 -3.97 20.09 1.04
CA LEU A 263 -3.35 19.39 2.17
C LEU A 263 -2.96 20.31 3.35
N THR A 264 -3.57 21.50 3.44
CA THR A 264 -3.26 22.46 4.51
C THR A 264 -3.82 21.99 5.84
N PHE A 265 -5.00 21.38 5.80
CA PHE A 265 -5.65 20.78 6.96
C PHE A 265 -6.54 19.60 6.56
N VAL A 266 -6.99 18.86 7.56
CA VAL A 266 -7.81 17.68 7.37
C VAL A 266 -9.13 17.84 8.13
N PRO A 267 -10.29 17.81 7.44
CA PRO A 267 -11.60 17.82 8.09
C PRO A 267 -11.83 16.56 8.93
N VAL A 268 -12.35 16.72 10.13
CA VAL A 268 -12.60 15.62 11.08
C VAL A 268 -14.07 15.57 11.48
N LEU A 269 -14.66 14.39 11.40
CA LEU A 269 -16.01 14.09 11.88
C LEU A 269 -15.96 12.90 12.85
N GLY A 270 -16.96 12.82 13.74
CA GLY A 270 -17.08 11.67 14.63
C GLY A 270 -18.42 10.97 14.53
N GLY A 271 -18.46 9.69 14.90
CA GLY A 271 -19.68 8.91 14.88
C GLY A 271 -19.47 7.44 15.26
N SER A 272 -20.44 6.60 14.98
CA SER A 272 -20.37 5.16 15.11
C SER A 272 -21.06 4.47 13.94
N ALA A 273 -20.28 3.87 13.05
CA ALA A 273 -20.80 3.09 11.95
C ALA A 273 -21.64 1.89 12.46
N PHE A 274 -21.20 1.25 13.54
CA PHE A 274 -21.95 0.14 14.15
C PHE A 274 -23.33 0.57 14.68
N LYS A 275 -23.42 1.75 15.28
CA LYS A 275 -24.69 2.32 15.74
C LYS A 275 -25.44 3.12 14.66
N ASN A 276 -24.94 3.11 13.43
CA ASN A 276 -25.56 3.79 12.30
C ASN A 276 -25.68 5.33 12.48
N LYS A 277 -24.75 5.96 13.17
CA LYS A 277 -24.72 7.39 13.47
C LYS A 277 -23.52 8.08 12.86
N GLY A 278 -23.72 9.14 12.09
CA GLY A 278 -22.69 9.97 11.49
C GLY A 278 -22.25 9.55 10.08
N VAL A 279 -22.79 8.49 9.48
CA VAL A 279 -22.37 8.01 8.16
C VAL A 279 -22.91 8.89 7.03
N GLN A 280 -24.15 9.39 7.12
CA GLN A 280 -24.70 10.31 6.12
C GLN A 280 -23.95 11.65 6.12
N PRO A 281 -23.65 12.30 7.25
CA PRO A 281 -22.73 13.44 7.30
C PRO A 281 -21.34 13.15 6.72
N LEU A 282 -20.81 11.94 6.94
CA LEU A 282 -19.55 11.52 6.31
C LEU A 282 -19.67 11.49 4.79
N LEU A 283 -20.75 10.94 4.23
CA LEU A 283 -21.01 10.94 2.78
C LEU A 283 -21.17 12.35 2.23
N ASN A 284 -21.82 13.24 2.95
CA ASN A 284 -21.89 14.67 2.60
C ASN A 284 -20.48 15.29 2.59
N ALA A 285 -19.64 15.01 3.59
CA ALA A 285 -18.27 15.49 3.64
C ALA A 285 -17.41 14.95 2.47
N VAL A 286 -17.63 13.71 2.04
CA VAL A 286 -16.96 13.13 0.86
C VAL A 286 -17.26 13.93 -0.39
N ILE A 287 -18.53 14.25 -0.66
CA ILE A 287 -18.88 15.02 -1.86
C ILE A 287 -18.48 16.50 -1.76
N ASP A 288 -18.43 17.06 -0.54
CA ASP A 288 -18.06 18.45 -0.32
C ASP A 288 -16.58 18.71 -0.37
N TYR A 289 -15.77 17.87 0.27
CA TYR A 289 -14.36 18.17 0.57
C TYR A 289 -13.37 17.34 -0.23
N LEU A 290 -13.71 16.11 -0.65
CA LEU A 290 -12.79 15.31 -1.44
C LEU A 290 -12.76 15.74 -2.91
N PRO A 291 -11.61 15.56 -3.60
CA PRO A 291 -11.45 15.98 -4.97
C PRO A 291 -12.32 15.19 -5.96
N SER A 292 -12.67 15.85 -7.04
CA SER A 292 -13.05 15.21 -8.30
C SER A 292 -11.80 14.95 -9.14
N PRO A 293 -11.87 14.14 -10.21
CA PRO A 293 -10.74 13.98 -11.13
C PRO A 293 -10.26 15.29 -11.79
N LEU A 294 -11.09 16.34 -11.79
CA LEU A 294 -10.72 17.66 -12.33
C LEU A 294 -9.92 18.52 -11.34
N ASP A 295 -10.00 18.23 -10.05
CA ASP A 295 -9.26 18.96 -9.00
C ASP A 295 -7.83 18.42 -8.83
N VAL A 296 -7.57 17.22 -9.33
CA VAL A 296 -6.24 16.60 -9.25
C VAL A 296 -5.34 17.21 -10.31
N VAL A 297 -4.11 17.53 -9.94
CA VAL A 297 -3.09 18.04 -10.86
C VAL A 297 -2.90 17.07 -12.02
N ASP A 298 -2.64 17.59 -13.23
CA ASP A 298 -2.36 16.79 -14.42
C ASP A 298 -1.33 15.70 -14.10
N TYR A 299 -1.65 14.48 -14.46
CA TYR A 299 -0.75 13.37 -14.19
C TYR A 299 0.43 13.40 -15.16
N MET A 300 1.63 13.57 -14.60
CA MET A 300 2.85 13.68 -15.40
C MET A 300 3.48 12.31 -15.59
N GLY A 301 3.52 11.83 -16.83
CA GLY A 301 4.21 10.63 -17.24
C GLY A 301 5.45 10.91 -18.08
N PHE A 302 6.10 9.86 -18.56
CA PHE A 302 7.29 9.91 -19.39
C PHE A 302 7.16 9.00 -20.62
N ALA A 303 8.00 9.20 -21.64
CA ALA A 303 7.95 8.35 -22.84
C ALA A 303 8.54 6.95 -22.55
N PRO A 304 8.01 5.89 -23.20
CA PRO A 304 8.57 4.55 -23.04
C PRO A 304 10.05 4.51 -23.45
N GLY A 305 10.91 4.09 -22.52
CA GLY A 305 12.36 4.00 -22.71
C GLY A 305 13.14 5.20 -22.20
N ASP A 306 12.48 6.28 -21.78
CA ASP A 306 13.10 7.42 -21.10
C ASP A 306 13.28 7.12 -19.59
N ASP A 307 14.05 7.95 -18.92
CA ASP A 307 14.21 7.88 -17.48
C ASP A 307 12.90 8.26 -16.76
N ALA A 308 12.57 7.54 -15.71
CA ALA A 308 11.37 7.82 -14.90
C ALA A 308 11.40 9.19 -14.22
N GLU A 309 12.56 9.85 -14.15
CA GLU A 309 12.71 11.22 -13.66
C GLU A 309 12.28 12.27 -14.71
N ASP A 310 12.30 11.94 -15.99
CA ASP A 310 11.97 12.85 -17.12
C ASP A 310 10.45 12.93 -17.38
N ARG A 311 9.66 13.22 -16.35
CA ARG A 311 8.19 13.33 -16.45
C ARG A 311 7.78 14.61 -17.17
N ASN A 312 7.52 14.51 -18.46
CA ASN A 312 7.21 15.64 -19.35
C ASN A 312 5.91 15.50 -20.17
N ILE A 313 5.21 14.38 -20.04
CA ILE A 313 3.98 14.10 -20.77
C ILE A 313 2.78 14.23 -19.82
N ALA A 314 2.00 15.30 -19.96
CA ALA A 314 0.82 15.51 -19.14
C ALA A 314 -0.38 14.65 -19.62
N ARG A 315 -1.12 14.09 -18.67
CA ARG A 315 -2.42 13.45 -18.87
C ARG A 315 -3.43 14.06 -17.90
N ARG A 316 -4.44 14.65 -18.50
CA ARG A 316 -5.56 15.31 -17.79
C ARG A 316 -6.80 14.45 -17.87
N ALA A 317 -7.67 14.55 -16.88
CA ALA A 317 -8.99 13.92 -16.91
C ALA A 317 -9.90 14.61 -17.94
N ASP A 318 -9.71 14.26 -19.23
CA ASP A 318 -10.45 14.78 -20.38
C ASP A 318 -10.67 13.64 -21.38
N ASP A 319 -11.92 13.44 -21.78
CA ASP A 319 -12.32 12.38 -22.72
C ASP A 319 -11.75 12.60 -24.13
N ASN A 320 -11.36 13.82 -24.48
CA ASN A 320 -10.79 14.16 -25.81
C ASN A 320 -9.27 13.92 -25.89
N MET A 321 -8.62 13.67 -24.76
CA MET A 321 -7.20 13.34 -24.75
C MET A 321 -6.94 11.87 -25.19
N PRO A 322 -5.72 11.53 -25.59
CA PRO A 322 -5.35 10.15 -25.84
C PRO A 322 -5.59 9.26 -24.61
N PHE A 323 -6.07 8.05 -24.84
CA PHE A 323 -6.33 7.11 -23.75
C PHE A 323 -5.06 6.80 -22.97
N SER A 324 -5.16 6.84 -21.66
CA SER A 324 -4.17 6.31 -20.74
C SER A 324 -4.83 5.77 -19.47
N GLY A 325 -4.34 4.63 -18.99
CA GLY A 325 -4.81 3.99 -17.78
C GLY A 325 -3.70 3.24 -17.08
N LEU A 326 -3.81 3.14 -15.75
CA LEU A 326 -2.89 2.43 -14.88
C LEU A 326 -3.56 1.17 -14.34
N ALA A 327 -2.95 0.01 -14.60
CA ALA A 327 -3.34 -1.27 -14.05
C ALA A 327 -2.84 -1.37 -12.61
N PHE A 328 -3.73 -1.29 -11.62
CA PHE A 328 -3.33 -1.26 -10.21
C PHE A 328 -3.61 -2.56 -9.46
N LYS A 329 -4.41 -3.46 -10.04
CA LYS A 329 -4.72 -4.77 -9.43
C LYS A 329 -5.06 -5.79 -10.50
N ILE A 330 -4.60 -7.03 -10.31
CA ILE A 330 -5.02 -8.19 -11.10
C ILE A 330 -5.86 -9.11 -10.19
N MET A 331 -6.94 -9.65 -10.72
CA MET A 331 -7.77 -10.62 -10.04
C MET A 331 -8.12 -11.76 -11.00
N ASN A 332 -7.98 -13.00 -10.56
CA ASN A 332 -8.40 -14.15 -11.32
C ASN A 332 -9.85 -14.54 -10.98
N ASP A 333 -10.73 -14.37 -11.93
CA ASP A 333 -12.14 -14.75 -11.83
C ASP A 333 -12.35 -16.14 -12.43
N PRO A 334 -13.08 -17.05 -11.75
CA PRO A 334 -13.30 -18.42 -12.24
C PRO A 334 -14.05 -18.50 -13.57
N PHE A 335 -14.85 -17.48 -13.91
CA PHE A 335 -15.73 -17.48 -15.09
C PHE A 335 -15.24 -16.60 -16.23
N VAL A 336 -14.56 -15.50 -15.90
CA VAL A 336 -14.11 -14.50 -16.89
C VAL A 336 -12.63 -14.64 -17.19
N GLY A 337 -11.88 -15.22 -16.27
CA GLY A 337 -10.43 -15.30 -16.31
C GLY A 337 -9.78 -14.10 -15.61
N SER A 338 -8.62 -13.66 -16.09
CA SER A 338 -7.91 -12.52 -15.49
C SER A 338 -8.64 -11.21 -15.76
N LEU A 339 -8.95 -10.49 -14.70
CA LEU A 339 -9.48 -9.13 -14.69
C LEU A 339 -8.38 -8.17 -14.25
N THR A 340 -8.17 -7.12 -15.04
CA THR A 340 -7.14 -6.10 -14.78
C THR A 340 -7.80 -4.82 -14.32
N PHE A 341 -7.84 -4.56 -13.02
CA PHE A 341 -8.40 -3.32 -12.49
C PHE A 341 -7.55 -2.13 -12.94
N THR A 342 -8.19 -1.21 -13.65
CA THR A 342 -7.54 -0.11 -14.33
C THR A 342 -8.22 1.21 -14.00
N ARG A 343 -7.45 2.19 -13.55
CA ARG A 343 -7.87 3.58 -13.46
C ARG A 343 -7.65 4.25 -14.83
N VAL A 344 -8.68 4.80 -15.41
CA VAL A 344 -8.59 5.62 -16.63
C VAL A 344 -8.25 7.05 -16.25
N TYR A 345 -7.07 7.54 -16.67
CA TYR A 345 -6.62 8.90 -16.40
C TYR A 345 -7.02 9.89 -17.49
N SER A 346 -7.01 9.48 -18.73
CA SER A 346 -7.39 10.31 -19.87
C SER A 346 -8.02 9.51 -21.00
N GLY A 347 -8.81 10.19 -21.81
CA GLY A 347 -9.39 9.61 -23.03
C GLY A 347 -10.56 8.67 -22.77
N VAL A 348 -10.93 7.98 -23.82
CA VAL A 348 -12.02 6.98 -23.85
C VAL A 348 -11.48 5.68 -24.39
N ILE A 349 -11.94 4.57 -23.81
CA ILE A 349 -11.62 3.23 -24.27
C ILE A 349 -12.91 2.43 -24.52
N ASN A 350 -12.91 1.64 -25.59
CA ASN A 350 -14.04 0.81 -25.99
C ASN A 350 -13.67 -0.67 -25.92
N LYS A 351 -14.67 -1.49 -25.71
CA LYS A 351 -14.58 -2.92 -25.87
C LYS A 351 -14.07 -3.30 -27.26
N GLY A 352 -13.03 -4.12 -27.31
CA GLY A 352 -12.40 -4.56 -28.56
C GLY A 352 -11.25 -3.69 -29.05
N ASP A 353 -10.98 -2.55 -28.43
CA ASP A 353 -9.86 -1.68 -28.74
C ASP A 353 -8.52 -2.38 -28.52
N THR A 354 -7.52 -1.96 -29.30
CA THR A 354 -6.13 -2.41 -29.13
C THR A 354 -5.36 -1.31 -28.42
N VAL A 355 -4.80 -1.64 -27.27
CA VAL A 355 -3.98 -0.76 -26.43
C VAL A 355 -2.52 -1.17 -26.45
N LEU A 356 -1.64 -0.24 -26.13
CA LEU A 356 -0.23 -0.50 -25.88
C LEU A 356 -0.02 -0.59 -24.36
N ASN A 357 0.50 -1.72 -23.89
CA ASN A 357 1.17 -1.78 -22.59
C ASN A 357 2.53 -1.10 -22.79
N SER A 358 2.64 0.15 -22.38
CA SER A 358 3.83 0.98 -22.61
C SER A 358 4.99 0.60 -21.70
N THR A 359 4.72 0.06 -20.53
CA THR A 359 5.75 -0.45 -19.60
C THR A 359 6.52 -1.64 -20.20
N LYS A 360 5.81 -2.53 -20.92
CA LYS A 360 6.39 -3.74 -21.53
C LYS A 360 6.54 -3.65 -23.04
N SER A 361 6.14 -2.55 -23.67
CA SER A 361 6.15 -2.35 -25.13
C SER A 361 5.38 -3.43 -25.91
N LYS A 362 4.25 -3.91 -25.34
CA LYS A 362 3.40 -4.94 -25.94
C LYS A 362 2.01 -4.42 -26.28
N LYS A 363 1.50 -4.81 -27.45
CA LYS A 363 0.11 -4.51 -27.85
C LYS A 363 -0.82 -5.61 -27.35
N GLU A 364 -1.92 -5.22 -26.73
CA GLU A 364 -2.94 -6.12 -26.23
C GLU A 364 -4.33 -5.65 -26.65
N ARG A 365 -5.27 -6.57 -26.70
CA ARG A 365 -6.65 -6.27 -27.08
C ARG A 365 -7.55 -6.36 -25.88
N ILE A 366 -8.35 -5.33 -25.66
CA ILE A 366 -9.42 -5.32 -24.67
C ILE A 366 -10.50 -6.32 -25.07
N GLY A 367 -10.73 -7.31 -24.24
CA GLY A 367 -11.85 -8.25 -24.43
C GLY A 367 -13.16 -7.64 -23.96
N ARG A 368 -13.70 -8.16 -22.87
CA ARG A 368 -14.84 -7.55 -22.16
C ARG A 368 -14.33 -6.51 -21.19
N MET A 369 -15.14 -5.49 -20.92
CA MET A 369 -14.88 -4.52 -19.84
C MET A 369 -16.00 -4.62 -18.81
N MET A 370 -15.61 -4.59 -17.54
CA MET A 370 -16.52 -4.70 -16.40
C MET A 370 -16.44 -3.45 -15.53
N MET A 371 -17.57 -3.00 -15.06
CA MET A 371 -17.66 -2.16 -13.87
C MET A 371 -17.91 -3.09 -12.68
N MET A 372 -17.16 -2.90 -11.62
CA MET A 372 -17.21 -3.78 -10.46
C MET A 372 -18.10 -3.19 -9.36
N HIS A 373 -18.85 -4.06 -8.72
CA HIS A 373 -19.63 -3.78 -7.53
C HIS A 373 -19.33 -4.86 -6.49
N SER A 374 -18.15 -4.78 -5.88
CA SER A 374 -17.54 -5.86 -5.11
C SER A 374 -17.36 -7.13 -5.98
N ILE A 375 -18.09 -8.22 -5.71
CA ILE A 375 -18.07 -9.45 -6.51
C ILE A 375 -18.99 -9.40 -7.75
N ASN A 376 -19.99 -8.53 -7.71
CA ASN A 376 -20.91 -8.37 -8.83
C ASN A 376 -20.25 -7.53 -9.94
N ARG A 377 -20.55 -7.85 -11.18
CA ARG A 377 -19.96 -7.22 -12.36
C ARG A 377 -21.04 -6.82 -13.33
N GLU A 378 -20.88 -5.65 -13.88
CA GLU A 378 -21.70 -5.12 -14.96
C GLU A 378 -20.82 -4.95 -16.20
N GLU A 379 -21.21 -5.54 -17.32
CA GLU A 379 -20.46 -5.41 -18.57
C GLU A 379 -20.76 -4.05 -19.20
N ILE A 380 -19.70 -3.32 -19.55
CA ILE A 380 -19.76 -2.00 -20.17
C ILE A 380 -19.11 -2.02 -21.55
N GLU A 381 -19.59 -1.21 -22.47
CA GLU A 381 -19.07 -1.12 -23.84
C GLU A 381 -17.99 -0.04 -23.99
N GLU A 382 -18.05 1.02 -23.17
CA GLU A 382 -17.11 2.14 -23.19
C GLU A 382 -16.80 2.61 -21.75
N ALA A 383 -15.61 3.18 -21.56
CA ALA A 383 -15.18 3.80 -20.30
C ALA A 383 -14.44 5.11 -20.59
N PHE A 384 -14.56 6.03 -19.65
CA PHE A 384 -14.15 7.43 -19.79
C PHE A 384 -13.07 7.80 -18.79
N ALA A 385 -12.40 8.94 -19.01
CA ALA A 385 -11.47 9.51 -18.02
C ALA A 385 -12.13 9.58 -16.64
N GLY A 386 -11.42 9.20 -15.60
CA GLY A 386 -11.94 9.16 -14.23
C GLY A 386 -12.59 7.84 -13.82
N ASP A 387 -12.89 6.92 -14.74
CA ASP A 387 -13.50 5.64 -14.41
C ASP A 387 -12.47 4.66 -13.82
N ILE A 388 -12.99 3.76 -12.99
CA ILE A 388 -12.28 2.56 -12.51
C ILE A 388 -13.00 1.36 -13.10
N ILE A 389 -12.29 0.61 -13.94
CA ILE A 389 -12.83 -0.51 -14.72
C ILE A 389 -11.98 -1.77 -14.53
N ALA A 390 -12.54 -2.91 -14.93
CA ALA A 390 -11.84 -4.18 -14.95
C ALA A 390 -11.91 -4.82 -16.36
N PRO A 391 -11.01 -4.44 -17.28
CA PRO A 391 -10.89 -5.11 -18.57
C PRO A 391 -10.42 -6.56 -18.40
N ALA A 392 -11.00 -7.44 -19.22
CA ALA A 392 -10.58 -8.83 -19.39
C ALA A 392 -9.84 -9.02 -20.71
N GLY A 393 -8.94 -10.00 -20.74
CA GLY A 393 -8.23 -10.38 -21.97
C GLY A 393 -6.82 -9.82 -22.09
N LEU A 394 -6.37 -9.02 -21.14
CA LEU A 394 -4.98 -8.57 -21.03
C LEU A 394 -4.13 -9.71 -20.43
N LYS A 395 -3.19 -10.23 -21.22
CA LYS A 395 -2.40 -11.42 -20.84
C LYS A 395 -1.02 -11.07 -20.31
N ASP A 396 -0.43 -10.01 -20.84
CA ASP A 396 0.92 -9.56 -20.51
C ASP A 396 0.92 -8.43 -19.47
N THR A 397 -0.22 -7.75 -19.29
CA THR A 397 -0.37 -6.66 -18.33
C THR A 397 -0.38 -7.17 -16.89
N THR A 398 0.48 -6.60 -16.08
CA THR A 398 0.60 -6.87 -14.63
C THR A 398 0.33 -5.61 -13.83
N THR A 399 0.25 -5.75 -12.51
CA THR A 399 0.06 -4.62 -11.60
C THR A 399 1.21 -3.61 -11.73
N GLY A 400 0.85 -2.33 -11.85
CA GLY A 400 1.80 -1.23 -12.08
C GLY A 400 2.03 -0.88 -13.55
N ASP A 401 1.54 -1.70 -14.48
CA ASP A 401 1.72 -1.41 -15.91
C ASP A 401 0.77 -0.29 -16.38
N THR A 402 1.27 0.54 -17.27
CA THR A 402 0.46 1.53 -17.98
C THR A 402 -0.05 0.95 -19.30
N ILE A 403 -1.34 1.09 -19.56
CA ILE A 403 -1.96 0.82 -20.87
C ILE A 403 -2.43 2.14 -21.48
N CYS A 404 -2.10 2.37 -22.75
CA CYS A 404 -2.37 3.65 -23.41
C CYS A 404 -2.61 3.52 -24.91
N ASP A 405 -2.95 4.65 -25.55
CA ASP A 405 -2.96 4.76 -27.01
C ASP A 405 -1.56 4.51 -27.57
N ALA A 406 -1.49 3.70 -28.64
CA ALA A 406 -0.21 3.31 -29.23
C ALA A 406 0.48 4.44 -30.04
N LYS A 407 -0.26 5.49 -30.41
CA LYS A 407 0.27 6.62 -31.18
C LYS A 407 0.85 7.70 -30.28
N GLU A 408 0.25 7.88 -29.11
CA GLU A 408 0.65 8.87 -28.13
C GLU A 408 0.96 8.16 -26.78
N SER A 409 1.98 7.32 -26.83
CA SER A 409 2.35 6.47 -25.70
C SER A 409 2.91 7.26 -24.53
N VAL A 410 2.58 6.79 -23.31
CA VAL A 410 3.05 7.35 -22.04
C VAL A 410 3.22 6.23 -21.05
N VAL A 411 4.18 6.33 -20.14
CA VAL A 411 4.27 5.55 -18.91
C VAL A 411 3.87 6.48 -17.77
N LEU A 412 2.80 6.12 -17.06
CA LEU A 412 2.25 6.98 -15.99
C LEU A 412 3.03 6.82 -14.70
N GLU A 413 3.22 5.59 -14.25
CA GLU A 413 3.87 5.30 -12.97
C GLU A 413 4.72 4.03 -13.08
N THR A 414 5.79 3.98 -12.28
CA THR A 414 6.55 2.76 -12.05
C THR A 414 6.43 2.42 -10.58
N MET A 415 5.58 1.45 -10.25
CA MET A 415 5.44 1.01 -8.87
C MET A 415 6.66 0.19 -8.46
N THR A 416 7.30 0.58 -7.38
CA THR A 416 8.37 -0.21 -6.75
C THR A 416 7.77 -1.10 -5.68
N PHE A 417 8.09 -2.39 -5.73
CA PHE A 417 7.57 -3.37 -4.79
C PHE A 417 8.67 -3.78 -3.81
N PRO A 418 8.37 -3.84 -2.50
CA PRO A 418 9.35 -4.27 -1.51
C PRO A 418 9.72 -5.74 -1.72
N GLU A 419 10.97 -6.08 -1.41
CA GLU A 419 11.44 -7.45 -1.45
C GLU A 419 10.79 -8.27 -0.32
N PRO A 420 10.40 -9.52 -0.59
CA PRO A 420 9.91 -10.43 0.44
C PRO A 420 10.94 -10.66 1.54
N VAL A 421 10.48 -10.80 2.79
CA VAL A 421 11.34 -10.95 3.98
C VAL A 421 11.23 -12.30 4.65
N ILE A 422 10.25 -13.13 4.28
CA ILE A 422 10.00 -14.45 4.80
C ILE A 422 9.78 -15.46 3.67
N GLU A 423 10.18 -16.69 3.89
CA GLU A 423 10.01 -17.77 2.90
C GLU A 423 9.56 -19.07 3.54
N ILE A 424 8.83 -19.88 2.77
CA ILE A 424 8.41 -21.24 3.13
C ILE A 424 8.63 -22.18 1.96
N ALA A 425 9.01 -23.43 2.26
CA ALA A 425 9.05 -24.49 1.27
C ALA A 425 7.66 -25.14 1.11
N VAL A 426 7.26 -25.39 -0.12
CA VAL A 426 5.99 -26.02 -0.45
C VAL A 426 6.21 -27.22 -1.34
N GLU A 427 5.75 -28.39 -0.88
CA GLU A 427 5.91 -29.66 -1.60
C GLU A 427 4.52 -30.27 -1.89
N PRO A 428 4.21 -30.57 -3.17
CA PRO A 428 2.95 -31.21 -3.53
C PRO A 428 2.93 -32.65 -2.99
N LYS A 429 1.78 -33.11 -2.47
CA LYS A 429 1.64 -34.50 -1.98
C LYS A 429 1.62 -35.53 -3.09
N THR A 430 1.12 -35.16 -4.27
CA THR A 430 1.00 -36.06 -5.42
C THR A 430 1.50 -35.37 -6.72
N LYS A 431 1.80 -36.18 -7.75
CA LYS A 431 2.14 -35.64 -9.08
C LYS A 431 1.02 -34.82 -9.71
N GLY A 432 -0.26 -35.15 -9.42
CA GLY A 432 -1.39 -34.36 -9.88
C GLY A 432 -1.50 -33.01 -9.19
N ASP A 433 -1.07 -32.92 -7.94
CA ASP A 433 -1.03 -31.67 -7.20
C ASP A 433 0.10 -30.74 -7.69
N GLN A 434 1.19 -31.29 -8.22
CA GLN A 434 2.32 -30.52 -8.71
C GLN A 434 1.94 -29.59 -9.87
N GLU A 435 1.17 -30.10 -10.84
CA GLU A 435 0.68 -29.29 -11.97
C GLU A 435 -0.28 -28.19 -11.50
N LYS A 436 -1.25 -28.55 -10.64
CA LYS A 436 -2.19 -27.59 -10.04
C LYS A 436 -1.45 -26.55 -9.21
N MET A 437 -0.45 -26.96 -8.42
CA MET A 437 0.37 -26.07 -7.60
C MET A 437 1.13 -25.07 -8.47
N SER A 438 1.79 -25.52 -9.54
CA SER A 438 2.52 -24.63 -10.44
C SER A 438 1.59 -23.61 -11.11
N GLN A 439 0.41 -24.03 -11.55
CA GLN A 439 -0.59 -23.13 -12.12
C GLN A 439 -1.17 -22.16 -11.09
N GLY A 440 -1.48 -22.66 -9.88
CA GLY A 440 -1.97 -21.84 -8.77
C GLY A 440 -0.97 -20.78 -8.33
N LEU A 441 0.28 -21.19 -8.12
CA LEU A 441 1.36 -20.26 -7.73
C LEU A 441 1.63 -19.19 -8.79
N ALA A 442 1.62 -19.57 -10.08
CA ALA A 442 1.79 -18.60 -11.16
C ALA A 442 0.66 -17.56 -11.19
N ARG A 443 -0.59 -17.98 -10.93
CA ARG A 443 -1.74 -17.06 -10.87
C ARG A 443 -1.66 -16.14 -9.65
N LEU A 444 -1.32 -16.69 -8.47
CA LEU A 444 -1.14 -15.89 -7.25
C LEU A 444 -0.01 -14.87 -7.39
N ALA A 445 1.11 -15.25 -8.00
CA ALA A 445 2.21 -14.33 -8.29
C ALA A 445 1.87 -13.25 -9.32
N ALA A 446 0.93 -13.52 -10.24
CA ALA A 446 0.42 -12.51 -11.15
C ALA A 446 -0.50 -11.48 -10.47
N GLU A 447 -1.23 -11.91 -9.43
CA GLU A 447 -2.10 -11.03 -8.63
C GLU A 447 -1.31 -10.15 -7.66
N ASP A 448 -0.30 -10.72 -7.03
CA ASP A 448 0.48 -10.08 -5.96
C ASP A 448 1.97 -9.99 -6.31
N PRO A 449 2.46 -8.82 -6.70
CA PRO A 449 3.86 -8.61 -7.06
C PRO A 449 4.84 -8.67 -5.85
N SER A 450 4.35 -8.64 -4.61
CA SER A 450 5.17 -8.87 -3.41
C SER A 450 5.35 -10.36 -3.08
N PHE A 451 4.60 -11.21 -3.77
CA PHE A 451 4.72 -12.65 -3.67
C PHE A 451 5.64 -13.19 -4.77
N ARG A 452 6.66 -13.92 -4.38
CA ARG A 452 7.59 -14.56 -5.31
C ARG A 452 7.63 -16.07 -5.13
N VAL A 453 7.83 -16.76 -6.23
CA VAL A 453 7.97 -18.21 -6.27
C VAL A 453 9.27 -18.55 -6.98
N GLU A 454 10.09 -19.33 -6.32
CA GLU A 454 11.37 -19.80 -6.85
C GLU A 454 11.47 -21.32 -6.68
N THR A 455 12.26 -21.96 -7.51
CA THR A 455 12.64 -23.36 -7.31
C THR A 455 14.08 -23.38 -6.86
N ASP A 456 14.32 -23.90 -5.67
CA ASP A 456 15.68 -24.14 -5.18
C ASP A 456 16.35 -25.17 -6.07
N ILE A 457 17.47 -24.76 -6.68
CA ILE A 457 18.20 -25.57 -7.66
C ILE A 457 18.84 -26.79 -7.00
N GLU A 458 19.24 -26.68 -5.73
CA GLU A 458 19.94 -27.76 -5.03
C GLU A 458 18.95 -28.80 -4.46
N SER A 459 17.90 -28.35 -3.79
CA SER A 459 16.89 -29.25 -3.20
C SER A 459 15.77 -29.64 -4.15
N GLY A 460 15.55 -28.85 -5.23
CA GLY A 460 14.41 -28.99 -6.12
C GLY A 460 13.08 -28.59 -5.50
N GLN A 461 13.09 -27.99 -4.30
CA GLN A 461 11.89 -27.54 -3.59
C GLN A 461 11.34 -26.25 -4.20
N THR A 462 10.03 -26.10 -4.16
CA THR A 462 9.37 -24.84 -4.49
C THR A 462 9.34 -23.97 -3.25
N ILE A 463 9.93 -22.77 -3.33
CA ILE A 463 9.98 -21.80 -2.25
C ILE A 463 8.97 -20.66 -2.55
N MET A 464 8.09 -20.40 -1.61
CA MET A 464 7.20 -19.24 -1.60
C MET A 464 7.80 -18.16 -0.71
N LYS A 465 7.91 -16.93 -1.22
CA LYS A 465 8.44 -15.76 -0.51
C LYS A 465 7.37 -14.69 -0.37
N GLY A 466 7.25 -14.08 0.81
CA GLY A 466 6.23 -13.08 1.10
C GLY A 466 6.65 -12.06 2.17
N MET A 467 5.72 -11.15 2.49
CA MET A 467 5.96 -10.02 3.38
C MET A 467 5.81 -10.35 4.87
N GLY A 468 5.12 -11.44 5.21
CA GLY A 468 4.90 -11.87 6.59
C GLY A 468 4.24 -13.23 6.69
N GLU A 469 4.14 -13.77 7.92
CA GLU A 469 3.54 -15.09 8.19
C GLU A 469 2.08 -15.14 7.73
N LEU A 470 1.30 -14.12 8.06
CA LEU A 470 -0.11 -14.04 7.66
C LEU A 470 -0.27 -13.99 6.14
N HIS A 471 0.60 -13.25 5.44
CA HIS A 471 0.61 -13.20 3.99
C HIS A 471 0.79 -14.58 3.37
N LEU A 472 1.82 -15.33 3.80
CA LEU A 472 2.08 -16.66 3.28
C LEU A 472 1.00 -17.68 3.68
N ASP A 473 0.46 -17.59 4.89
CA ASP A 473 -0.66 -18.44 5.35
C ASP A 473 -1.91 -18.29 4.46
N ILE A 474 -2.23 -17.05 4.09
CA ILE A 474 -3.36 -16.76 3.22
C ILE A 474 -3.13 -17.34 1.82
N LEU A 475 -1.94 -17.18 1.26
CA LEU A 475 -1.60 -17.71 -0.06
C LEU A 475 -1.63 -19.24 -0.09
N VAL A 476 -1.15 -19.90 0.97
CA VAL A 476 -1.23 -21.35 1.13
C VAL A 476 -2.68 -21.82 1.21
N ASP A 477 -3.49 -21.14 1.98
CA ASP A 477 -4.92 -21.47 2.12
C ASP A 477 -5.67 -21.25 0.79
N ARG A 478 -5.35 -20.19 0.04
CA ARG A 478 -5.87 -19.97 -1.31
C ARG A 478 -5.48 -21.10 -2.27
N LEU A 479 -4.22 -21.55 -2.24
CA LEU A 479 -3.80 -22.72 -3.02
C LEU A 479 -4.66 -23.94 -2.74
N LYS A 480 -4.97 -24.19 -1.46
CA LYS A 480 -5.79 -25.30 -1.04
C LYS A 480 -7.25 -25.14 -1.44
N ARG A 481 -7.87 -23.97 -1.18
CA ARG A 481 -9.31 -23.74 -1.41
C ARG A 481 -9.65 -23.50 -2.88
N GLU A 482 -8.92 -22.61 -3.55
CA GLU A 482 -9.23 -22.19 -4.92
C GLU A 482 -8.71 -23.20 -5.94
N PHE A 483 -7.45 -23.65 -5.77
CA PHE A 483 -6.78 -24.52 -6.75
C PHE A 483 -6.84 -26.01 -6.39
N LYS A 484 -7.42 -26.36 -5.23
CA LYS A 484 -7.55 -27.75 -4.76
C LYS A 484 -6.20 -28.48 -4.73
N VAL A 485 -5.17 -27.80 -4.22
CA VAL A 485 -3.81 -28.32 -4.07
C VAL A 485 -3.62 -28.92 -2.68
N GLU A 486 -3.17 -30.17 -2.61
CA GLU A 486 -2.69 -30.80 -1.39
C GLU A 486 -1.16 -30.69 -1.33
N ALA A 487 -0.64 -29.94 -0.37
CA ALA A 487 0.80 -29.70 -0.21
C ALA A 487 1.25 -29.84 1.25
N ASN A 488 2.53 -30.21 1.43
CA ASN A 488 3.24 -30.11 2.70
C ASN A 488 3.90 -28.73 2.76
N ILE A 489 3.78 -28.06 3.89
CA ILE A 489 4.29 -26.71 4.10
C ILE A 489 5.45 -26.81 5.10
N GLY A 490 6.62 -26.29 4.73
CA GLY A 490 7.76 -26.15 5.62
C GLY A 490 7.57 -25.05 6.67
N ALA A 491 8.41 -25.06 7.70
CA ALA A 491 8.40 -23.98 8.69
C ALA A 491 8.89 -22.65 8.05
N PRO A 492 8.34 -21.49 8.46
CA PRO A 492 8.82 -20.21 8.00
C PRO A 492 10.31 -20.01 8.26
N GLN A 493 11.00 -19.44 7.30
CA GLN A 493 12.41 -19.09 7.39
C GLN A 493 12.63 -17.62 7.03
N VAL A 494 13.68 -17.04 7.58
CA VAL A 494 14.05 -15.65 7.32
C VAL A 494 14.80 -15.57 6.00
N ALA A 495 14.44 -14.62 5.16
CA ALA A 495 15.18 -14.28 3.95
C ALA A 495 16.38 -13.39 4.31
N TYR A 496 17.50 -14.05 4.65
CA TYR A 496 18.75 -13.36 4.90
C TYR A 496 19.31 -12.70 3.63
N ARG A 497 20.22 -11.73 3.83
CA ARG A 497 20.98 -11.07 2.77
C ARG A 497 22.46 -11.08 3.14
N GLU A 498 23.30 -10.79 2.16
CA GLU A 498 24.73 -10.55 2.40
C GLU A 498 25.10 -9.14 1.95
N THR A 499 26.14 -8.56 2.53
CA THR A 499 26.74 -7.31 2.11
C THR A 499 28.25 -7.36 2.37
N ILE A 500 28.95 -6.27 2.03
CA ILE A 500 30.39 -6.15 2.25
C ILE A 500 30.68 -5.04 3.25
N SER A 501 31.82 -5.13 3.95
CA SER A 501 32.15 -4.22 5.04
C SER A 501 33.06 -3.07 4.63
N HIS A 502 33.93 -3.27 3.65
CA HIS A 502 34.91 -2.27 3.23
C HIS A 502 35.23 -2.39 1.74
N GLU A 503 35.72 -1.29 1.20
CA GLU A 503 36.14 -1.25 -0.19
C GLU A 503 37.35 -2.14 -0.45
N VAL A 504 37.35 -2.82 -1.58
CA VAL A 504 38.44 -3.64 -2.05
C VAL A 504 38.69 -3.43 -3.55
N GLU A 505 39.95 -3.28 -3.92
CA GLU A 505 40.42 -3.38 -5.30
C GLU A 505 40.86 -4.83 -5.56
N HIS A 506 40.27 -5.47 -6.55
CA HIS A 506 40.57 -6.86 -6.88
C HIS A 506 40.76 -7.05 -8.38
N THR A 507 41.83 -7.78 -8.72
CA THR A 507 42.15 -8.17 -10.10
C THR A 507 42.00 -9.71 -10.22
N TYR A 508 41.29 -10.15 -11.25
CA TYR A 508 41.13 -11.56 -11.56
C TYR A 508 41.45 -11.83 -13.02
N THR A 509 42.27 -12.86 -13.28
CA THR A 509 42.64 -13.28 -14.61
C THR A 509 42.07 -14.66 -14.91
N HIS A 510 41.14 -14.74 -15.84
CA HIS A 510 40.65 -16.00 -16.39
C HIS A 510 41.56 -16.42 -17.57
N LYS A 511 42.22 -17.57 -17.42
CA LYS A 511 43.03 -18.16 -18.49
C LYS A 511 42.78 -19.64 -18.57
N LYS A 512 42.29 -20.10 -19.72
CA LYS A 512 42.07 -21.52 -19.99
C LYS A 512 42.65 -21.87 -21.37
N GLN A 513 43.54 -22.86 -21.42
CA GLN A 513 44.05 -23.43 -22.67
C GLN A 513 43.62 -24.88 -22.71
N SER A 514 42.79 -25.25 -23.66
CA SER A 514 42.39 -26.63 -23.94
C SER A 514 42.35 -26.83 -25.44
N GLY A 515 43.33 -27.48 -26.02
CA GLY A 515 43.39 -28.05 -27.36
C GLY A 515 42.59 -27.42 -28.53
N GLY A 516 42.44 -26.10 -28.56
CA GLY A 516 41.66 -25.29 -29.53
C GLY A 516 41.82 -23.80 -29.22
N SER A 517 40.87 -22.96 -29.54
CA SER A 517 40.87 -21.52 -29.16
C SER A 517 40.86 -21.41 -27.62
N GLY A 518 41.86 -20.67 -27.05
CA GLY A 518 41.96 -20.40 -25.62
C GLY A 518 40.85 -19.49 -25.11
N GLN A 519 40.80 -19.30 -23.79
CA GLN A 519 39.96 -18.24 -23.16
C GLN A 519 40.87 -17.35 -22.33
N PHE A 520 40.81 -16.07 -22.54
CA PHE A 520 41.56 -15.08 -21.75
C PHE A 520 40.71 -13.85 -21.47
N ALA A 521 40.67 -13.46 -20.20
CA ALA A 521 40.12 -12.20 -19.77
C ALA A 521 40.69 -11.78 -18.42
N GLU A 522 41.12 -10.54 -18.27
CA GLU A 522 41.53 -9.99 -16.98
C GLU A 522 40.62 -8.78 -16.69
N VAL A 523 40.07 -8.77 -15.50
CA VAL A 523 39.23 -7.66 -14.99
C VAL A 523 39.83 -7.14 -13.68
N LYS A 524 39.89 -5.82 -13.55
CA LYS A 524 40.28 -5.13 -12.34
C LYS A 524 39.10 -4.29 -11.88
N MET A 525 38.56 -4.60 -10.72
CA MET A 525 37.35 -4.00 -10.18
C MET A 525 37.58 -3.41 -8.79
N ILE A 526 36.94 -2.29 -8.51
CA ILE A 526 36.76 -1.78 -7.14
C ILE A 526 35.36 -2.13 -6.72
N ILE A 527 35.24 -2.82 -5.58
CA ILE A 527 33.97 -3.21 -4.97
C ILE A 527 33.82 -2.36 -3.71
N THR A 528 32.83 -1.50 -3.66
CA THR A 528 32.61 -0.50 -2.60
C THR A 528 31.28 -0.75 -1.92
N PRO A 529 31.19 -0.83 -0.58
CA PRO A 529 29.90 -0.87 0.11
C PRO A 529 29.18 0.47 -0.08
N THR A 530 27.85 0.43 -0.20
CA THR A 530 26.99 1.60 -0.24
C THR A 530 26.18 1.70 1.05
N GLU A 531 25.44 2.81 1.20
CA GLU A 531 24.54 2.96 2.35
C GLU A 531 23.40 1.93 2.29
N PRO A 532 22.88 1.49 3.45
CA PRO A 532 21.78 0.54 3.49
C PRO A 532 20.57 1.03 2.68
N GLY A 533 20.10 0.15 1.78
CA GLY A 533 18.95 0.43 0.93
C GLY A 533 19.26 1.11 -0.42
N GLU A 534 20.52 1.46 -0.69
CA GLU A 534 20.92 2.00 -2.01
C GLU A 534 20.98 0.94 -3.11
N GLY A 535 21.03 -0.32 -2.74
CA GLY A 535 21.03 -1.44 -3.67
C GLY A 535 22.35 -1.60 -4.44
N TYR A 536 22.24 -2.11 -5.67
CA TYR A 536 23.40 -2.39 -6.53
C TYR A 536 23.54 -1.34 -7.62
N SER A 537 24.81 -0.95 -7.90
CA SER A 537 25.15 -0.17 -9.07
C SER A 537 26.45 -0.63 -9.72
N PHE A 538 26.53 -0.51 -11.06
CA PHE A 538 27.70 -0.81 -11.84
C PHE A 538 28.13 0.41 -12.65
N GLU A 539 29.42 0.68 -12.68
CA GLU A 539 30.00 1.70 -13.56
C GLU A 539 31.28 1.21 -14.22
N SER A 540 31.50 1.63 -15.44
CA SER A 540 32.77 1.40 -16.14
C SER A 540 33.60 2.68 -16.16
N ARG A 541 34.80 2.62 -15.58
CA ARG A 541 35.80 3.70 -15.57
C ARG A 541 36.98 3.37 -16.47
N ILE A 542 36.80 2.50 -17.47
CA ILE A 542 37.86 2.09 -18.38
C ILE A 542 38.37 3.28 -19.20
N VAL A 543 39.68 3.48 -19.19
CA VAL A 543 40.37 4.52 -19.98
C VAL A 543 41.31 3.82 -20.97
N GLY A 544 41.42 4.36 -22.18
CA GLY A 544 42.37 3.90 -23.18
C GLY A 544 42.05 2.55 -23.84
N GLY A 545 40.84 2.00 -23.65
CA GLY A 545 40.41 0.75 -24.31
C GLY A 545 41.03 -0.51 -23.73
N ALA A 546 41.48 -0.51 -22.45
CA ALA A 546 42.03 -1.66 -21.77
C ALA A 546 41.06 -2.86 -21.74
N VAL A 547 39.76 -2.59 -21.68
CA VAL A 547 38.68 -3.57 -21.95
C VAL A 547 37.84 -2.99 -23.11
N PRO A 548 37.76 -3.67 -24.26
CA PRO A 548 36.86 -3.25 -25.34
C PRO A 548 35.43 -3.12 -24.92
N LYS A 549 34.72 -2.09 -25.43
CA LYS A 549 33.33 -1.80 -25.06
C LYS A 549 32.39 -2.98 -25.24
N GLU A 550 32.64 -3.81 -26.22
CA GLU A 550 31.85 -5.02 -26.52
C GLU A 550 31.91 -6.11 -25.43
N TYR A 551 32.93 -6.06 -24.55
CA TYR A 551 33.09 -7.03 -23.45
C TYR A 551 32.51 -6.53 -22.11
N ILE A 552 32.25 -5.23 -21.96
CA ILE A 552 31.70 -4.61 -20.76
C ILE A 552 30.34 -5.24 -20.36
N PRO A 553 29.38 -5.49 -21.27
CA PRO A 553 28.14 -6.18 -20.94
C PRO A 553 28.36 -7.61 -20.40
N GLY A 554 29.45 -8.28 -20.84
CA GLY A 554 29.85 -9.58 -20.29
C GLY A 554 30.31 -9.48 -18.83
N VAL A 555 31.08 -8.42 -18.52
CA VAL A 555 31.51 -8.15 -17.13
C VAL A 555 30.31 -7.91 -16.21
N GLU A 556 29.38 -7.04 -16.60
CA GLU A 556 28.17 -6.75 -15.84
C GLU A 556 27.30 -8.00 -15.65
N LYS A 557 27.10 -8.78 -16.69
CA LYS A 557 26.39 -10.07 -16.62
C LYS A 557 27.08 -11.06 -15.67
N GLY A 558 28.42 -11.10 -15.66
CA GLY A 558 29.20 -11.90 -14.73
C GLY A 558 28.99 -11.50 -13.28
N ILE A 559 28.98 -10.20 -13.01
CA ILE A 559 28.70 -9.63 -11.68
C ILE A 559 27.29 -9.98 -11.24
N ASN A 560 26.29 -9.70 -12.09
CA ASN A 560 24.88 -9.97 -11.80
C ASN A 560 24.62 -11.44 -11.47
N SER A 561 25.33 -12.36 -12.11
CA SER A 561 25.20 -13.80 -11.85
C SER A 561 25.68 -14.25 -10.46
N VAL A 562 26.36 -13.39 -9.70
CA VAL A 562 26.85 -13.67 -8.33
C VAL A 562 25.99 -13.01 -7.27
N MET A 563 25.16 -12.03 -7.68
CA MET A 563 24.35 -11.28 -6.72
C MET A 563 23.33 -12.16 -6.00
N ASP A 564 22.76 -13.14 -6.68
CA ASP A 564 21.74 -14.02 -6.10
C ASP A 564 22.32 -15.08 -5.16
N SER A 565 23.65 -15.24 -5.13
CA SER A 565 24.32 -16.24 -4.30
C SER A 565 25.64 -15.72 -3.75
N GLY A 566 25.56 -15.13 -2.57
CA GLY A 566 26.69 -14.53 -1.88
C GLY A 566 27.75 -15.51 -1.37
N PRO A 567 28.92 -15.00 -0.96
CA PRO A 567 30.09 -15.81 -0.64
C PRO A 567 30.08 -16.48 0.75
N LEU A 568 29.17 -16.09 1.66
CA LEU A 568 29.12 -16.62 3.03
C LEU A 568 28.24 -17.86 3.17
N ALA A 569 26.96 -17.70 2.86
CA ALA A 569 25.94 -18.72 3.04
C ALA A 569 25.02 -18.86 1.82
N GLY A 570 25.37 -18.20 0.71
CA GLY A 570 24.65 -18.28 -0.55
C GLY A 570 23.42 -17.36 -0.63
N PHE A 571 23.25 -16.41 0.27
CA PHE A 571 22.16 -15.46 0.22
C PHE A 571 22.41 -14.31 -0.76
N PRO A 572 21.38 -13.67 -1.30
CA PRO A 572 21.53 -12.52 -2.20
C PRO A 572 22.35 -11.38 -1.57
N VAL A 573 23.24 -10.78 -2.38
CA VAL A 573 24.10 -9.66 -1.94
C VAL A 573 23.46 -8.34 -2.31
N ILE A 574 23.40 -7.40 -1.35
CA ILE A 574 22.81 -6.07 -1.50
C ILE A 574 23.79 -4.97 -1.06
N ASP A 575 23.48 -3.74 -1.42
CA ASP A 575 24.12 -2.49 -0.95
C ASP A 575 25.62 -2.44 -1.26
N PHE A 576 25.97 -2.51 -2.56
CA PHE A 576 27.32 -2.37 -3.04
C PHE A 576 27.38 -1.79 -4.46
N LYS A 577 28.51 -1.19 -4.75
CA LYS A 577 28.85 -0.65 -6.08
C LYS A 577 30.07 -1.35 -6.63
N VAL A 578 30.07 -1.62 -7.94
CA VAL A 578 31.23 -2.17 -8.64
C VAL A 578 31.68 -1.19 -9.71
N SER A 579 32.94 -0.76 -9.63
CA SER A 579 33.59 0.07 -10.65
C SER A 579 34.63 -0.80 -11.40
N LEU A 580 34.40 -1.03 -12.69
CA LEU A 580 35.40 -1.66 -13.55
C LEU A 580 36.41 -0.59 -13.96
N ILE A 581 37.66 -0.72 -13.48
CA ILE A 581 38.71 0.31 -13.62
C ILE A 581 39.77 -0.02 -14.64
N ASP A 582 40.09 -1.30 -14.84
CA ASP A 582 41.12 -1.77 -15.77
C ASP A 582 40.88 -3.23 -16.17
N GLY A 583 41.67 -3.74 -17.09
CA GLY A 583 41.66 -5.15 -17.50
C GLY A 583 42.60 -5.41 -18.64
N LYS A 584 42.65 -6.67 -19.08
CA LYS A 584 43.42 -7.08 -20.26
C LYS A 584 42.64 -8.03 -21.12
N TYR A 585 42.80 -7.92 -22.41
CA TYR A 585 42.25 -8.84 -23.39
C TYR A 585 43.34 -9.37 -24.31
N HIS A 586 42.98 -10.42 -25.05
CA HIS A 586 43.83 -11.03 -26.08
C HIS A 586 43.06 -11.11 -27.38
N ASP A 587 43.66 -10.65 -28.45
CA ASP A 587 42.96 -10.46 -29.78
C ASP A 587 42.28 -11.72 -30.28
N VAL A 588 42.73 -12.92 -29.94
CA VAL A 588 42.20 -14.20 -30.39
C VAL A 588 41.40 -14.96 -29.36
N ASP A 589 41.84 -14.89 -28.06
CA ASP A 589 41.33 -15.74 -26.99
C ASP A 589 40.29 -15.02 -26.07
N SER A 590 40.03 -13.73 -26.33
CA SER A 590 39.02 -12.97 -25.54
C SER A 590 37.65 -13.06 -26.19
N SER A 591 36.64 -13.14 -25.35
CA SER A 591 35.23 -13.17 -25.71
C SER A 591 34.36 -12.60 -24.60
N VAL A 592 33.11 -12.22 -24.91
CA VAL A 592 32.12 -11.80 -23.90
C VAL A 592 31.99 -12.85 -22.80
N LEU A 593 31.99 -14.14 -23.17
CA LEU A 593 31.91 -15.25 -22.19
C LEU A 593 33.16 -15.32 -21.30
N ALA A 594 34.36 -15.09 -21.84
CA ALA A 594 35.58 -15.08 -21.05
C ALA A 594 35.58 -13.96 -20.00
N PHE A 595 35.08 -12.77 -20.37
CA PHE A 595 34.90 -11.65 -19.46
C PHE A 595 33.77 -11.88 -18.44
N GLU A 596 32.67 -12.53 -18.83
CA GLU A 596 31.61 -12.96 -17.90
C GLU A 596 32.18 -13.91 -16.82
N ILE A 597 32.96 -14.91 -17.21
CA ILE A 597 33.60 -15.84 -16.27
C ILE A 597 34.60 -15.12 -15.37
N ALA A 598 35.45 -14.25 -15.96
CA ALA A 598 36.44 -13.47 -15.20
C ALA A 598 35.79 -12.59 -14.15
N ALA A 599 34.72 -11.87 -14.53
CA ALA A 599 33.98 -11.01 -13.64
C ALA A 599 33.27 -11.80 -12.54
N ARG A 600 32.64 -12.92 -12.86
CA ARG A 600 31.98 -13.82 -11.90
C ARG A 600 32.95 -14.31 -10.82
N MET A 601 34.09 -14.82 -11.24
CA MET A 601 35.08 -15.35 -10.32
C MET A 601 35.78 -14.23 -9.52
N GLY A 602 36.14 -13.13 -10.21
CA GLY A 602 36.71 -11.95 -9.58
C GLY A 602 35.77 -11.33 -8.53
N MET A 603 34.48 -11.29 -8.80
CA MET A 603 33.49 -10.79 -7.86
C MET A 603 33.39 -11.69 -6.62
N ARG A 604 33.30 -13.02 -6.78
CA ARG A 604 33.29 -13.97 -5.64
C ARG A 604 34.51 -13.85 -4.73
N GLU A 605 35.71 -13.72 -5.31
CA GLU A 605 36.92 -13.53 -4.53
C GLU A 605 37.01 -12.14 -3.90
N GLY A 606 36.61 -11.12 -4.66
CA GLY A 606 36.59 -9.74 -4.21
C GLY A 606 35.67 -9.52 -3.01
N MET A 607 34.45 -10.05 -3.04
CA MET A 607 33.50 -9.96 -1.93
C MET A 607 34.04 -10.62 -0.65
N LYS A 608 34.68 -11.80 -0.76
CA LYS A 608 35.30 -12.44 0.40
C LYS A 608 36.40 -11.58 1.03
N LYS A 609 37.21 -10.90 0.19
CA LYS A 609 38.22 -9.95 0.63
C LYS A 609 37.66 -8.66 1.20
N ALA A 610 36.51 -8.23 0.70
CA ALA A 610 35.81 -7.03 1.17
C ALA A 610 35.10 -7.22 2.52
N GLY A 611 35.28 -8.37 3.17
CA GLY A 611 34.69 -8.67 4.48
C GLY A 611 33.18 -8.82 4.38
N ALA A 612 32.74 -9.86 3.68
CA ALA A 612 31.32 -10.17 3.56
C ALA A 612 30.65 -10.34 4.94
N LYS A 613 29.43 -9.83 5.10
CA LYS A 613 28.60 -9.91 6.31
C LYS A 613 27.21 -10.43 5.97
N LEU A 614 26.66 -11.21 6.89
CA LEU A 614 25.26 -11.62 6.83
C LEU A 614 24.36 -10.54 7.41
N LEU A 615 23.24 -10.27 6.73
CA LEU A 615 22.21 -9.34 7.14
C LEU A 615 20.91 -10.08 7.47
N GLU A 616 20.22 -9.63 8.50
CA GLU A 616 18.88 -10.11 8.87
C GLU A 616 17.86 -8.97 8.79
N PRO A 617 16.60 -9.27 8.43
CA PRO A 617 15.54 -8.27 8.44
C PRO A 617 15.15 -7.91 9.87
N VAL A 618 15.07 -6.62 10.15
CA VAL A 618 14.67 -6.05 11.42
C VAL A 618 13.29 -5.44 11.28
N MET A 619 12.41 -5.79 12.22
CA MET A 619 11.03 -5.34 12.25
C MET A 619 10.89 -4.17 13.23
N LYS A 620 10.18 -3.13 12.81
CA LYS A 620 9.65 -2.11 13.71
C LYS A 620 8.42 -2.68 14.38
N VAL A 621 8.49 -2.88 15.70
CA VAL A 621 7.44 -3.50 16.52
C VAL A 621 6.88 -2.46 17.46
N GLU A 622 5.55 -2.36 17.54
CA GLU A 622 4.86 -1.66 18.59
C GLU A 622 3.98 -2.62 19.36
N VAL A 623 4.08 -2.57 20.68
CA VAL A 623 3.22 -3.35 21.59
C VAL A 623 2.38 -2.39 22.40
N ILE A 624 1.05 -2.55 22.36
CA ILE A 624 0.11 -1.81 23.16
C ILE A 624 -0.36 -2.72 24.32
N THR A 625 -0.14 -2.27 25.55
CA THR A 625 -0.39 -3.08 26.73
C THR A 625 -0.85 -2.21 27.92
N PRO A 626 -1.67 -2.73 28.84
CA PRO A 626 -1.86 -2.10 30.13
C PRO A 626 -0.53 -1.92 30.88
N GLU A 627 -0.41 -0.85 31.67
CA GLU A 627 0.82 -0.45 32.35
C GLU A 627 1.41 -1.58 33.21
N GLU A 628 0.56 -2.39 33.85
CA GLU A 628 0.97 -3.51 34.71
C GLU A 628 1.82 -4.60 34.02
N TYR A 629 1.73 -4.75 32.69
CA TYR A 629 2.49 -5.74 31.91
C TYR A 629 3.72 -5.16 31.21
N THR A 630 3.90 -3.83 31.23
CA THR A 630 4.95 -3.13 30.48
C THR A 630 6.35 -3.68 30.77
N GLY A 631 6.68 -3.86 32.06
CA GLY A 631 8.01 -4.37 32.47
C GLY A 631 8.29 -5.79 31.97
N GLY A 632 7.30 -6.68 32.03
CA GLY A 632 7.44 -8.06 31.54
C GLY A 632 7.62 -8.11 30.01
N ILE A 633 6.87 -7.30 29.28
CA ILE A 633 6.92 -7.23 27.81
C ILE A 633 8.26 -6.64 27.34
N ILE A 634 8.74 -5.57 27.98
CA ILE A 634 10.07 -5.00 27.67
C ILE A 634 11.17 -6.03 27.92
N GLY A 635 11.08 -6.78 29.02
CA GLY A 635 12.02 -7.86 29.33
C GLY A 635 12.03 -8.96 28.24
N ASP A 636 10.86 -9.38 27.78
CA ASP A 636 10.72 -10.36 26.70
C ASP A 636 11.26 -9.84 25.35
N LEU A 637 10.88 -8.62 24.96
CA LEU A 637 11.38 -7.98 23.72
C LEU A 637 12.91 -7.85 23.76
N THR A 638 13.49 -7.46 24.89
CA THR A 638 14.94 -7.36 25.06
C THR A 638 15.61 -8.73 24.95
N SER A 639 14.99 -9.78 25.53
CA SER A 639 15.50 -11.17 25.39
C SER A 639 15.48 -11.66 23.93
N ARG A 640 14.63 -11.10 23.10
CA ARG A 640 14.52 -11.34 21.66
C ARG A 640 15.46 -10.47 20.82
N ARG A 641 16.47 -9.88 21.43
CA ARG A 641 17.41 -8.93 20.79
C ARG A 641 16.73 -7.61 20.37
N GLY A 642 15.57 -7.31 20.95
CA GLY A 642 14.84 -6.08 20.69
C GLY A 642 15.54 -4.85 21.26
N GLN A 643 15.60 -3.78 20.48
CA GLN A 643 16.07 -2.47 20.90
C GLN A 643 14.85 -1.57 21.17
N VAL A 644 14.48 -1.40 22.43
CA VAL A 644 13.37 -0.53 22.81
C VAL A 644 13.76 0.93 22.55
N THR A 645 13.00 1.61 21.71
CA THR A 645 13.24 3.00 21.31
C THR A 645 12.43 4.00 22.10
N GLY A 646 11.31 3.57 22.66
CA GLY A 646 10.47 4.44 23.45
C GLY A 646 9.27 3.76 24.09
N GLN A 647 8.65 4.48 25.01
CA GLN A 647 7.38 4.12 25.64
C GLN A 647 6.50 5.37 25.63
N GLU A 648 5.25 5.22 25.27
CA GLU A 648 4.30 6.32 25.18
C GLU A 648 2.98 5.96 25.87
N PRO A 649 2.50 6.77 26.81
CA PRO A 649 1.19 6.54 27.39
C PRO A 649 0.09 6.78 26.32
N ARG A 650 -0.89 5.87 26.26
CA ARG A 650 -2.07 5.95 25.41
C ARG A 650 -3.34 5.66 26.20
N GLY A 651 -3.97 6.69 26.74
CA GLY A 651 -5.13 6.52 27.60
C GLY A 651 -4.81 5.60 28.79
N ASN A 652 -5.48 4.44 28.87
CA ASN A 652 -5.26 3.44 29.91
C ASN A 652 -4.20 2.37 29.53
N ALA A 653 -3.45 2.58 28.45
CA ALA A 653 -2.44 1.67 27.96
C ALA A 653 -1.10 2.37 27.73
N VAL A 654 -0.05 1.60 27.50
CA VAL A 654 1.28 2.06 27.12
C VAL A 654 1.65 1.42 25.79
N ALA A 655 2.11 2.21 24.84
CA ALA A 655 2.71 1.76 23.60
C ALA A 655 4.22 1.64 23.77
N ILE A 656 4.77 0.46 23.50
CA ILE A 656 6.21 0.16 23.55
C ILE A 656 6.70 0.05 22.11
N ASN A 657 7.61 0.92 21.71
CA ASN A 657 8.24 0.92 20.39
C ASN A 657 9.60 0.23 20.45
N CYS A 658 9.86 -0.69 19.50
CA CYS A 658 11.03 -1.55 19.55
C CYS A 658 11.45 -1.99 18.13
N PHE A 659 12.76 -2.14 17.88
CA PHE A 659 13.27 -2.85 16.71
C PHE A 659 13.70 -4.26 17.11
N VAL A 660 13.16 -5.28 16.42
CA VAL A 660 13.44 -6.69 16.73
C VAL A 660 13.74 -7.46 15.45
N PRO A 661 14.79 -8.31 15.42
CA PRO A 661 15.02 -9.19 14.27
C PRO A 661 13.85 -10.13 14.03
N LEU A 662 13.44 -10.29 12.77
CA LEU A 662 12.27 -11.10 12.39
C LEU A 662 12.38 -12.55 12.89
N ALA A 663 13.58 -13.12 12.87
CA ALA A 663 13.84 -14.47 13.36
C ALA A 663 13.36 -14.70 14.81
N ASN A 664 13.37 -13.64 15.63
CA ASN A 664 12.98 -13.70 17.03
C ASN A 664 11.49 -13.38 17.27
N MET A 665 10.75 -13.04 16.21
CA MET A 665 9.34 -12.68 16.30
C MET A 665 8.37 -13.80 15.92
N PHE A 666 8.84 -14.89 15.34
CA PHE A 666 7.97 -16.03 15.02
C PHE A 666 7.23 -16.54 16.26
N GLY A 667 5.92 -16.68 16.15
CA GLY A 667 5.06 -17.12 17.24
C GLY A 667 4.94 -16.14 18.43
N TYR A 668 5.42 -14.91 18.32
CA TYR A 668 5.40 -13.91 19.40
C TYR A 668 4.01 -13.64 19.97
N ILE A 669 2.96 -13.66 19.15
CA ILE A 669 1.58 -13.42 19.59
C ILE A 669 1.15 -14.34 20.75
N ASN A 670 1.56 -15.61 20.72
CA ASN A 670 1.21 -16.57 21.74
C ASN A 670 1.88 -16.22 23.09
N ASN A 671 3.15 -15.82 23.04
CA ASN A 671 3.90 -15.40 24.22
C ASN A 671 3.34 -14.10 24.79
N LEU A 672 3.04 -13.13 23.92
CA LEU A 672 2.46 -11.85 24.31
C LEU A 672 1.10 -12.04 25.01
N ARG A 673 0.21 -12.86 24.42
CA ARG A 673 -1.09 -13.19 25.01
C ARG A 673 -0.94 -13.87 26.37
N SER A 674 0.01 -14.78 26.51
CA SER A 674 0.28 -15.47 27.78
C SER A 674 0.76 -14.50 28.86
N MET A 675 1.66 -13.57 28.55
CA MET A 675 2.21 -12.58 29.49
C MET A 675 1.20 -11.51 29.90
N SER A 676 0.29 -11.15 28.99
CA SER A 676 -0.66 -10.05 29.19
C SER A 676 -2.09 -10.50 29.50
N SER A 677 -2.30 -11.80 29.73
CA SER A 677 -3.64 -12.38 29.87
C SER A 677 -4.58 -12.03 28.70
N GLY A 678 -4.02 -11.96 27.50
CA GLY A 678 -4.74 -11.61 26.28
C GLY A 678 -5.04 -10.11 26.09
N ARG A 679 -4.53 -9.24 26.97
CA ARG A 679 -4.87 -7.80 27.00
C ARG A 679 -3.89 -6.92 26.23
N ALA A 680 -2.77 -7.47 25.76
CA ALA A 680 -1.83 -6.76 24.90
C ALA A 680 -2.00 -7.17 23.43
N ASN A 681 -1.83 -6.19 22.55
CA ASN A 681 -1.74 -6.37 21.11
C ASN A 681 -0.38 -5.90 20.61
N PHE A 682 0.05 -6.39 19.45
CA PHE A 682 1.22 -5.87 18.79
C PHE A 682 1.00 -5.74 17.28
N SER A 683 1.74 -4.84 16.70
CA SER A 683 1.93 -4.73 15.26
C SER A 683 3.42 -4.76 14.94
N MET A 684 3.79 -5.29 13.79
CA MET A 684 5.16 -5.23 13.30
C MET A 684 5.17 -5.00 11.79
N GLN A 685 6.19 -4.29 11.32
CA GLN A 685 6.44 -4.07 9.90
C GLN A 685 7.94 -4.14 9.63
N PHE A 686 8.31 -4.55 8.42
CA PHE A 686 9.70 -4.50 8.00
C PHE A 686 10.21 -3.05 8.03
N ASP A 687 11.40 -2.84 8.58
CA ASP A 687 12.04 -1.53 8.64
C ASP A 687 13.34 -1.51 7.82
N HIS A 688 14.30 -2.34 8.17
CA HIS A 688 15.60 -2.38 7.51
C HIS A 688 16.29 -3.74 7.67
N TYR A 689 17.40 -3.93 6.95
CA TYR A 689 18.35 -5.01 7.18
C TYR A 689 19.48 -4.56 8.08
N ASP A 690 19.89 -5.39 9.06
CA ASP A 690 20.98 -5.11 9.99
C ASP A 690 21.97 -6.29 10.06
N PRO A 691 23.25 -6.04 10.30
CA PRO A 691 24.26 -7.11 10.41
C PRO A 691 23.95 -8.10 11.54
N VAL A 692 24.00 -9.37 11.19
CA VAL A 692 23.82 -10.46 12.16
C VAL A 692 25.05 -10.54 13.07
N PRO A 693 24.88 -10.70 14.41
CA PRO A 693 25.99 -10.96 15.32
C PRO A 693 26.79 -12.20 14.93
N GLN A 694 28.11 -12.15 15.11
CA GLN A 694 29.03 -13.18 14.59
C GLN A 694 28.69 -14.63 15.03
N ASN A 695 28.32 -14.82 16.29
CA ASN A 695 27.92 -16.10 16.81
C ASN A 695 26.69 -16.71 16.11
N ILE A 696 25.70 -15.86 15.81
CA ILE A 696 24.48 -16.26 15.09
C ILE A 696 24.78 -16.45 13.60
N SER A 697 25.63 -15.57 13.03
CA SER A 697 26.08 -15.70 11.64
C SER A 697 26.79 -17.05 11.42
N ASP A 698 27.62 -17.49 12.33
CA ASP A 698 28.32 -18.76 12.24
C ASP A 698 27.35 -19.96 12.30
N GLU A 699 26.33 -19.90 13.16
CA GLU A 699 25.25 -20.90 13.22
C GLU A 699 24.46 -20.98 11.92
N ILE A 700 24.11 -19.82 11.35
CA ILE A 700 23.36 -19.73 10.08
C ILE A 700 24.23 -20.29 8.94
N GLN A 701 25.50 -19.87 8.85
CA GLN A 701 26.41 -20.38 7.84
C GLN A 701 26.57 -21.91 7.93
N ALA A 702 26.67 -22.45 9.16
CA ALA A 702 26.78 -23.92 9.36
C ALA A 702 25.49 -24.65 8.94
N LYS A 703 24.34 -24.00 9.00
CA LYS A 703 23.06 -24.60 8.59
C LYS A 703 22.85 -24.61 7.08
N PHE A 704 23.43 -23.64 6.35
CA PHE A 704 23.28 -23.49 4.91
C PHE A 704 24.56 -23.82 4.12
N ALA A 705 25.65 -24.26 4.78
CA ALA A 705 26.88 -24.76 4.15
C ALA A 705 26.75 -26.28 3.75
#